data_2ebc431b1e3b98a1fe81327c1f5a219e
#
_entry.id   2ebc431b1e3b98a1fe81327c1f5a219e
#
_cell.length_a   1.000
_cell.length_b   1.000
_cell.length_c   1.000
_cell.angle_alpha   90.00
_cell.angle_beta   90.00
_cell.angle_gamma   90.00
#
_symmetry.space_group_name_H-M   'P 1'
#
loop_
_entity.id
_entity.type
_entity.pdbx_description
1 polymer ?
#
loop_
_entity_poly.entity_id
_entity_poly.type
_entity_poly.pdbx_seq_one_letter_code
_entity_poly.pdbx_strand_id
1 'polypeptide(L)'
;MNFVIYTANCTGNAANCDYPNKVVVDSEQTLKEAVKKDHVCASYKDNYRSNDNFISSDVIVMDVDNDHTANPDEFITAEKMDELFPDISYCLVPSRHHMLPKGTHPAAPRFHVLFPVEAITDANAYAKTKELLYKMYPFFDDNALDAARFLFGCDVKEITWHEGWLSIMDEIADGDLVESDTDDEEFDATVSSGPILEGSRNNTMSHFAGRILKKLGVCEKAKQAYMERAAKCEPPLSQEELDTIWNSAIKFYEKVAAQEGYMAPGEYNDEFGTSFLKPEDYSDIGEAKVLARECISRLRFTSATDYITFQGDRWHEDKQKSLGTVEDFMDAQLTDANEAIRIAEEALISIGVSETDVKGRTKDLPKMVPIDKMGMLYALIGADTYKKFVMKYRNYKNIVNTQNAAKPMLAIDVSELDYDPELLNTPGGTYDLTKGLDGAHAHDPDDLITKVTAVAPGDKGRKLWEDSLSLFFCGDKELIDYVQEIVGMAAVGKVYAEHMIIAYGGGANGKSTFWNTIARVLGNYSGKLSAEALTMNCKRNVKPEMAELKGKRLIIASELEEGTRLNTGMVKQLCSIDPIEAEKKFKDPFHFDPSHTLVLYTNHLPKVSANDDGTWRRLIVIPFNAKITGKSDIKNYADYLFENAGPSIMTWIIEGAKKAIDKGYKFKEPKLVADAINAYREENDWLGQFVEDHCDVGASYEAKSSELYQAYRASCLLNGEYVRSTTDFYGSLEKAGFTRRRTRDGRMIQGLRLKSGQDFME
;
A
#
# COMPACT_ATOMS: atom_id res chain seq x y z
N MET A 1 15.06 10.86 36.95
CA MET A 1 15.17 11.24 35.50
C MET A 1 16.63 11.48 35.14
N ASN A 2 17.08 11.22 33.90
CA ASN A 2 18.44 11.47 33.42
C ASN A 2 18.38 11.81 31.93
N PHE A 3 18.93 12.99 31.52
CA PHE A 3 18.95 13.45 30.14
C PHE A 3 20.09 14.46 29.91
N VAL A 4 20.30 14.90 28.67
CA VAL A 4 21.43 15.76 28.32
C VAL A 4 20.95 17.08 27.71
N ILE A 5 21.52 18.18 28.19
CA ILE A 5 21.38 19.48 27.53
C ILE A 5 22.76 20.04 27.16
N TYR A 6 22.81 20.96 26.20
CA TYR A 6 24.04 21.57 25.73
C TYR A 6 23.97 23.08 25.93
N THR A 7 24.95 23.65 26.63
CA THR A 7 24.95 25.08 26.99
C THR A 7 25.96 25.89 26.19
N ALA A 8 25.57 27.12 25.91
CA ALA A 8 26.45 28.13 25.34
C ALA A 8 27.41 28.71 26.38
N ASN A 9 28.40 29.48 25.90
CA ASN A 9 29.27 30.27 26.76
C ASN A 9 28.72 31.68 27.04
N CYS A 10 27.47 31.96 26.63
CA CYS A 10 26.80 33.27 26.78
C CYS A 10 25.40 33.09 27.35
N THR A 11 24.75 34.22 27.69
CA THR A 11 23.37 34.28 28.12
C THR A 11 22.68 35.45 27.43
N GLY A 12 21.48 35.23 26.87
CA GLY A 12 20.64 36.25 26.25
C GLY A 12 21.00 36.59 24.82
N ASN A 13 21.79 35.80 24.11
CA ASN A 13 22.20 36.04 22.75
C ASN A 13 21.43 35.18 21.73
N ALA A 14 20.37 35.74 21.15
CA ALA A 14 19.55 35.07 20.13
C ALA A 14 20.31 34.66 18.85
N ALA A 15 21.43 35.33 18.54
CA ALA A 15 22.24 35.03 17.37
C ALA A 15 23.28 33.92 17.59
N ASN A 16 23.40 33.41 18.84
CA ASN A 16 24.32 32.34 19.13
C ASN A 16 23.84 31.01 18.52
N CYS A 17 24.75 30.31 17.83
CA CYS A 17 24.51 28.98 17.30
C CYS A 17 25.50 27.94 17.86
N ASP A 18 26.42 28.32 18.75
CA ASP A 18 27.46 27.44 19.30
C ASP A 18 27.12 27.01 20.74
N TYR A 19 26.99 25.71 20.97
CA TYR A 19 26.60 25.08 22.24
C TYR A 19 27.58 23.96 22.63
N PRO A 20 28.83 24.28 22.99
CA PRO A 20 29.90 23.29 23.12
C PRO A 20 29.87 22.51 24.45
N ASN A 21 29.13 22.97 25.47
CA ASN A 21 29.25 22.38 26.80
C ASN A 21 28.12 21.37 27.04
N LYS A 22 28.45 20.08 27.01
CA LYS A 22 27.56 19.00 27.35
C LYS A 22 27.34 18.94 28.87
N VAL A 23 26.10 18.93 29.32
CA VAL A 23 25.68 18.78 30.70
C VAL A 23 24.74 17.60 30.83
N VAL A 24 25.11 16.63 31.67
CA VAL A 24 24.22 15.53 32.04
C VAL A 24 23.38 16.00 33.23
N VAL A 25 22.09 16.02 33.03
CA VAL A 25 21.11 16.44 34.03
C VAL A 25 20.57 15.20 34.74
N ASP A 26 20.95 15.03 36.01
CA ASP A 26 20.59 13.89 36.85
C ASP A 26 19.86 14.34 38.14
N SER A 27 19.73 15.64 38.33
CA SER A 27 19.10 16.25 39.53
C SER A 27 18.58 17.65 39.21
N GLU A 28 17.63 18.11 40.01
CA GLU A 28 17.09 19.46 39.95
C GLU A 28 18.20 20.52 40.07
N GLN A 29 19.20 20.28 40.95
CA GLN A 29 20.32 21.21 41.13
C GLN A 29 21.20 21.32 39.88
N THR A 30 21.49 20.19 39.21
CA THR A 30 22.26 20.19 37.94
C THR A 30 21.51 20.96 36.86
N LEU A 31 20.20 20.77 36.77
CA LEU A 31 19.35 21.49 35.82
C LEU A 31 19.34 23.01 36.09
N LYS A 32 19.17 23.42 37.37
CA LYS A 32 19.20 24.84 37.77
C LYS A 32 20.49 25.56 37.39
N GLU A 33 21.63 24.90 37.53
CA GLU A 33 22.91 25.49 37.15
C GLU A 33 23.07 25.57 35.63
N ALA A 34 22.62 24.55 34.88
CA ALA A 34 22.75 24.49 33.46
C ALA A 34 21.88 25.55 32.73
N VAL A 35 20.65 25.75 33.16
CA VAL A 35 19.70 26.68 32.54
C VAL A 35 20.01 28.16 32.77
N LYS A 36 21.01 28.50 33.59
CA LYS A 36 21.51 29.87 33.71
C LYS A 36 22.13 30.41 32.43
N LYS A 37 22.55 29.53 31.55
CA LYS A 37 23.11 29.89 30.24
C LYS A 37 22.14 29.55 29.10
N ASP A 38 22.29 30.21 27.96
CA ASP A 38 21.57 29.81 26.75
C ASP A 38 21.88 28.36 26.44
N HIS A 39 20.85 27.57 26.12
CA HIS A 39 21.01 26.13 25.98
C HIS A 39 20.07 25.53 24.93
N VAL A 40 20.39 24.31 24.52
CA VAL A 40 19.61 23.48 23.62
C VAL A 40 19.46 22.07 24.18
N CYS A 41 18.40 21.39 23.80
CA CYS A 41 18.11 20.02 24.23
C CYS A 41 18.58 18.94 23.26
N ALA A 42 19.28 19.33 22.17
CA ALA A 42 19.79 18.41 21.18
C ALA A 42 21.29 18.59 20.97
N SER A 43 21.96 17.54 20.53
CA SER A 43 23.35 17.61 20.04
C SER A 43 23.36 17.96 18.56
N TYR A 44 24.35 18.73 18.13
CA TYR A 44 24.52 19.16 16.76
C TYR A 44 25.95 18.91 16.27
N LYS A 45 26.08 18.67 14.97
CA LYS A 45 27.39 18.52 14.33
C LYS A 45 28.20 19.79 14.54
N ASP A 46 29.47 19.62 14.97
CA ASP A 46 30.40 20.70 15.30
C ASP A 46 29.84 21.71 16.34
N ASN A 47 28.93 21.28 17.21
CA ASN A 47 28.18 22.06 18.20
C ASN A 47 27.36 23.22 17.60
N TYR A 48 27.21 23.26 16.26
CA TYR A 48 26.52 24.34 15.54
C TYR A 48 25.05 24.03 15.34
N ARG A 49 24.18 24.77 16.03
CA ARG A 49 22.73 24.61 16.04
C ARG A 49 22.10 24.94 14.67
N SER A 50 21.59 23.92 14.00
CA SER A 50 20.68 24.02 12.84
C SER A 50 19.92 22.71 12.67
N ASN A 51 18.79 22.72 11.96
CA ASN A 51 18.05 21.49 11.67
C ASN A 51 18.92 20.48 10.90
N ASP A 52 19.71 20.94 9.95
CA ASP A 52 20.60 20.09 9.14
C ASP A 52 21.75 19.46 9.93
N ASN A 53 22.12 20.06 11.06
CA ASN A 53 23.19 19.59 11.92
C ASN A 53 22.71 18.76 13.11
N PHE A 54 21.41 18.51 13.23
CA PHE A 54 20.85 17.72 14.32
C PHE A 54 21.46 16.31 14.34
N ILE A 55 21.88 15.84 15.49
CA ILE A 55 22.43 14.49 15.69
C ILE A 55 21.46 13.66 16.53
N SER A 56 21.12 14.15 17.72
CA SER A 56 20.20 13.44 18.62
C SER A 56 19.71 14.31 19.76
N SER A 57 18.55 13.95 20.32
CA SER A 57 18.07 14.49 21.60
C SER A 57 17.43 13.38 22.43
N ASP A 58 17.69 13.36 23.72
CA ASP A 58 17.08 12.49 24.72
C ASP A 58 16.06 13.23 25.59
N VAL A 59 15.63 14.42 25.14
CA VAL A 59 14.58 15.21 25.79
C VAL A 59 13.78 15.99 24.77
N ILE A 60 12.45 15.93 24.87
CA ILE A 60 11.55 16.77 24.09
C ILE A 60 11.25 18.04 24.89
N VAL A 61 11.41 19.20 24.24
CA VAL A 61 11.11 20.48 24.86
C VAL A 61 9.89 21.12 24.22
N MET A 62 8.91 21.50 25.06
CA MET A 62 7.72 22.25 24.66
C MET A 62 7.63 23.55 25.47
N ASP A 63 7.00 24.57 24.90
CA ASP A 63 6.82 25.87 25.57
C ASP A 63 5.37 26.07 26.00
N VAL A 64 5.17 26.62 27.21
CA VAL A 64 3.87 27.08 27.70
C VAL A 64 3.97 28.59 27.97
N ASP A 65 3.38 29.38 27.10
CA ASP A 65 3.39 30.84 27.18
C ASP A 65 2.10 31.45 27.73
N ASN A 66 1.01 30.68 27.78
CA ASN A 66 -0.33 31.13 28.18
C ASN A 66 -0.84 32.37 27.45
N ASP A 67 -0.39 32.55 26.19
CA ASP A 67 -0.78 33.70 25.36
C ASP A 67 -2.15 33.51 24.68
N HIS A 68 -2.78 32.32 24.82
CA HIS A 68 -4.08 31.96 24.26
C HIS A 68 -5.27 32.57 25.02
N THR A 69 -5.09 33.00 26.25
CA THR A 69 -6.15 33.60 27.11
C THR A 69 -5.61 34.73 27.96
N ALA A 70 -6.49 35.66 28.30
CA ALA A 70 -6.22 36.71 29.30
C ALA A 70 -6.84 36.36 30.67
N ASN A 71 -7.59 35.26 30.80
CA ASN A 71 -8.25 34.83 31.99
C ASN A 71 -7.30 33.99 32.88
N PRO A 72 -6.92 34.46 34.10
CA PRO A 72 -6.02 33.72 34.95
C PRO A 72 -6.49 32.30 35.35
N ASP A 73 -7.80 32.05 35.37
CA ASP A 73 -8.37 30.75 35.71
C ASP A 73 -8.16 29.70 34.63
N GLU A 74 -7.86 30.13 33.42
CA GLU A 74 -7.59 29.29 32.24
C GLU A 74 -6.08 29.05 32.04
N PHE A 75 -5.21 29.73 32.78
CA PHE A 75 -3.77 29.55 32.63
C PHE A 75 -3.35 28.11 32.96
N ILE A 76 -2.45 27.58 32.17
CA ILE A 76 -1.75 26.33 32.50
C ILE A 76 -0.69 26.67 33.54
N THR A 77 -0.88 26.13 34.75
CA THR A 77 0.01 26.29 35.91
C THR A 77 0.78 24.99 36.16
N ALA A 78 1.74 24.99 37.08
CA ALA A 78 2.43 23.76 37.47
C ALA A 78 1.46 22.71 38.02
N GLU A 79 0.47 23.14 38.80
CA GLU A 79 -0.57 22.25 39.35
C GLU A 79 -1.42 21.63 38.24
N LYS A 80 -1.81 22.41 37.23
CA LYS A 80 -2.53 21.87 36.05
C LYS A 80 -1.67 20.91 35.23
N MET A 81 -0.35 21.14 35.15
CA MET A 81 0.56 20.18 34.52
C MET A 81 0.62 18.85 35.26
N ASP A 82 0.63 18.88 36.60
CA ASP A 82 0.57 17.66 37.45
C ASP A 82 -0.76 16.91 37.25
N GLU A 83 -1.87 17.64 37.06
CA GLU A 83 -3.19 17.04 36.75
C GLU A 83 -3.24 16.42 35.34
N LEU A 84 -2.62 17.07 34.35
CA LEU A 84 -2.60 16.60 32.99
C LEU A 84 -1.63 15.42 32.76
N PHE A 85 -0.50 15.42 33.49
CA PHE A 85 0.58 14.45 33.32
C PHE A 85 0.98 13.78 34.62
N PRO A 86 0.04 13.19 35.41
CA PRO A 86 0.32 12.68 36.74
C PRO A 86 1.34 11.55 36.76
N ASP A 87 1.43 10.78 35.69
CA ASP A 87 2.26 9.58 35.58
C ASP A 87 3.47 9.75 34.65
N ILE A 88 3.62 10.93 34.01
CA ILE A 88 4.68 11.20 33.06
C ILE A 88 5.83 11.96 33.72
N SER A 89 7.06 11.56 33.39
CA SER A 89 8.25 12.27 33.87
C SER A 89 8.48 13.56 33.08
N TYR A 90 8.58 14.70 33.79
CA TYR A 90 8.91 16.00 33.17
C TYR A 90 9.58 16.97 34.15
N CYS A 91 10.18 18.03 33.59
CA CYS A 91 10.66 19.17 34.34
C CYS A 91 10.02 20.47 33.82
N LEU A 92 9.59 21.38 34.72
CA LEU A 92 9.17 22.73 34.35
C LEU A 92 10.27 23.72 34.70
N VAL A 93 10.78 24.41 33.68
CA VAL A 93 11.79 25.45 33.82
C VAL A 93 11.16 26.81 33.54
N PRO A 94 10.98 27.69 34.53
CA PRO A 94 10.44 29.04 34.31
C PRO A 94 11.20 29.77 33.20
N SER A 95 10.49 30.33 32.23
CA SER A 95 11.09 31.16 31.18
C SER A 95 11.48 32.55 31.71
N ARG A 96 12.30 33.30 30.99
CA ARG A 96 12.69 34.67 31.37
C ARG A 96 11.51 35.65 31.51
N HIS A 97 10.35 35.31 30.94
CA HIS A 97 9.12 36.10 30.99
C HIS A 97 8.08 35.51 31.99
N HIS A 98 8.48 34.55 32.79
CA HIS A 98 7.60 33.96 33.80
C HIS A 98 7.06 35.01 34.76
N MET A 99 5.74 35.05 34.94
CA MET A 99 5.02 36.04 35.80
C MET A 99 5.31 37.49 35.42
N LEU A 100 5.73 37.80 34.18
CA LEU A 100 5.94 39.14 33.67
C LEU A 100 5.03 39.42 32.45
N PRO A 101 4.59 40.68 32.24
CA PRO A 101 3.88 41.01 30.99
C PRO A 101 4.75 40.77 29.75
N LYS A 102 4.15 40.28 28.66
CA LYS A 102 4.82 40.05 27.39
C LYS A 102 4.03 40.71 26.22
N GLY A 103 4.53 41.84 25.73
CA GLY A 103 3.82 42.60 24.72
C GLY A 103 2.46 43.10 25.25
N THR A 104 1.36 42.72 24.61
CA THR A 104 -0.01 43.03 25.00
C THR A 104 -0.62 42.04 26.00
N HIS A 105 0.08 40.92 26.30
CA HIS A 105 -0.41 39.87 27.19
C HIS A 105 -0.08 40.15 28.64
N PRO A 106 -0.98 39.84 29.58
CA PRO A 106 -0.77 40.06 31.01
C PRO A 106 0.37 39.20 31.58
N ALA A 107 0.77 39.45 32.82
CA ALA A 107 1.66 38.58 33.54
C ALA A 107 1.00 37.19 33.71
N ALA A 108 1.68 36.14 33.25
CA ALA A 108 1.20 34.75 33.26
C ALA A 108 2.31 33.77 33.62
N PRO A 109 2.01 32.58 34.13
CA PRO A 109 2.97 31.50 34.21
C PRO A 109 3.51 31.19 32.82
N ARG A 110 4.84 31.22 32.62
CA ARG A 110 5.50 30.85 31.38
C ARG A 110 6.70 29.98 31.67
N PHE A 111 6.75 28.80 31.07
CA PHE A 111 7.81 27.83 31.34
C PHE A 111 8.05 26.93 30.16
N HIS A 112 9.24 26.36 30.13
CA HIS A 112 9.61 25.28 29.19
C HIS A 112 9.34 23.95 29.90
N VAL A 113 8.71 23.01 29.19
CA VAL A 113 8.47 21.65 29.67
C VAL A 113 9.49 20.74 29.00
N LEU A 114 10.29 20.06 29.79
CA LEU A 114 11.30 19.12 29.34
C LEU A 114 10.82 17.70 29.66
N PHE A 115 10.55 16.91 28.62
CA PHE A 115 10.14 15.52 28.74
C PHE A 115 11.33 14.62 28.40
N PRO A 116 11.92 13.90 29.36
CA PRO A 116 12.96 12.90 29.07
C PRO A 116 12.39 11.76 28.22
N VAL A 117 13.12 11.37 27.17
CA VAL A 117 12.74 10.31 26.23
C VAL A 117 13.96 9.47 25.84
N GLU A 118 13.74 8.34 25.18
CA GLU A 118 14.82 7.65 24.50
C GLU A 118 15.40 8.53 23.38
N ALA A 119 16.70 8.41 23.13
CA ALA A 119 17.38 9.29 22.19
C ALA A 119 16.83 9.20 20.77
N ILE A 120 16.26 10.28 20.28
CA ILE A 120 15.77 10.44 18.90
C ILE A 120 16.93 10.97 18.07
N THR A 121 17.28 10.26 16.97
CA THR A 121 18.43 10.56 16.11
C THR A 121 18.09 11.17 14.76
N ASP A 122 16.81 11.34 14.45
CA ASP A 122 16.31 11.95 13.23
C ASP A 122 15.60 13.27 13.51
N ALA A 123 16.00 14.36 12.83
CA ALA A 123 15.46 15.71 13.05
C ALA A 123 13.97 15.81 12.68
N ASN A 124 13.54 15.10 11.62
CA ASN A 124 12.14 15.13 11.19
C ASN A 124 11.26 14.34 12.16
N ALA A 125 11.75 13.18 12.63
CA ALA A 125 11.04 12.42 13.65
C ALA A 125 10.88 13.24 14.94
N TYR A 126 11.94 13.96 15.38
CA TYR A 126 11.89 14.82 16.54
C TYR A 126 10.88 15.97 16.39
N ALA A 127 10.88 16.66 15.24
CA ALA A 127 9.91 17.73 14.95
C ALA A 127 8.48 17.18 14.87
N LYS A 128 8.28 16.04 14.21
CA LYS A 128 6.97 15.38 14.11
C LYS A 128 6.40 14.98 15.47
N THR A 129 7.24 14.49 16.37
CA THR A 129 6.84 14.18 17.75
C THR A 129 6.33 15.44 18.49
N LYS A 130 7.00 16.58 18.31
CA LYS A 130 6.56 17.86 18.90
C LYS A 130 5.25 18.37 18.25
N GLU A 131 5.08 18.18 16.95
CA GLU A 131 3.82 18.50 16.25
C GLU A 131 2.65 17.65 16.77
N LEU A 132 2.88 16.37 17.05
CA LEU A 132 1.88 15.48 17.63
C LEU A 132 1.51 15.96 19.04
N LEU A 133 2.50 16.28 19.89
CA LEU A 133 2.25 16.83 21.22
C LEU A 133 1.45 18.14 21.18
N TYR A 134 1.75 19.02 20.23
CA TYR A 134 0.99 20.25 20.03
C TYR A 134 -0.46 19.97 19.61
N LYS A 135 -0.69 19.00 18.75
CA LYS A 135 -2.05 18.59 18.35
C LYS A 135 -2.84 18.01 19.50
N MET A 136 -2.22 17.15 20.31
CA MET A 136 -2.86 16.56 21.50
C MET A 136 -3.11 17.59 22.59
N TYR A 137 -2.19 18.53 22.76
CA TYR A 137 -2.20 19.55 23.82
C TYR A 137 -1.99 20.97 23.23
N PRO A 138 -3.03 21.58 22.64
CA PRO A 138 -2.92 22.87 21.91
C PRO A 138 -2.56 24.08 22.79
N PHE A 139 -2.37 23.91 24.08
CA PHE A 139 -1.85 24.95 24.99
C PHE A 139 -0.32 25.13 24.89
N PHE A 140 0.39 24.21 24.26
CA PHE A 140 1.80 24.40 23.89
C PHE A 140 1.94 25.43 22.78
N ASP A 141 3.09 26.11 22.71
CA ASP A 141 3.39 27.11 21.68
C ASP A 141 3.73 26.40 20.34
N ASP A 142 3.07 26.79 19.24
CA ASP A 142 3.27 26.31 17.88
C ASP A 142 4.57 26.80 17.23
N ASN A 143 5.18 27.87 17.75
CA ASN A 143 6.41 28.46 17.22
C ASN A 143 7.69 27.71 17.63
N ALA A 144 7.59 26.64 18.42
CA ALA A 144 8.70 25.94 19.04
C ALA A 144 8.90 24.50 18.54
N LEU A 145 8.30 24.11 17.41
CA LEU A 145 8.19 22.69 17.00
C LEU A 145 9.40 22.15 16.22
N ASP A 146 10.34 22.98 15.81
CA ASP A 146 11.52 22.55 15.05
C ASP A 146 12.56 21.82 15.92
N ALA A 147 13.50 21.12 15.27
CA ALA A 147 14.57 20.40 15.93
C ALA A 147 15.74 21.30 16.37
N ALA A 148 15.76 22.56 15.93
CA ALA A 148 16.81 23.52 16.26
C ALA A 148 16.37 24.55 17.32
N ARG A 149 15.37 24.23 18.14
CA ARG A 149 14.90 25.09 19.21
C ARG A 149 16.00 25.37 20.22
N PHE A 150 16.22 26.65 20.57
CA PHE A 150 17.08 27.07 21.68
C PHE A 150 16.30 27.77 22.77
N LEU A 151 16.83 27.73 23.96
CA LEU A 151 16.23 28.33 25.16
C LEU A 151 17.19 29.37 25.73
N PHE A 152 16.63 30.51 26.10
CA PHE A 152 17.41 31.57 26.76
C PHE A 152 17.75 31.20 28.20
N GLY A 153 18.96 31.46 28.59
CA GLY A 153 19.39 31.31 29.98
C GLY A 153 18.63 32.21 30.92
N CYS A 154 18.26 31.68 32.08
CA CYS A 154 17.55 32.40 33.12
C CYS A 154 18.02 31.91 34.49
N ASP A 155 18.21 32.82 35.45
CA ASP A 155 18.48 32.44 36.85
C ASP A 155 17.15 32.13 37.56
N VAL A 156 16.79 30.86 37.57
CA VAL A 156 15.50 30.36 38.08
C VAL A 156 15.60 30.04 39.57
N LYS A 157 14.60 30.47 40.35
CA LYS A 157 14.55 30.18 41.79
C LYS A 157 14.07 28.77 42.08
N GLU A 158 13.07 28.34 41.38
CA GLU A 158 12.42 27.04 41.56
C GLU A 158 12.23 26.38 40.19
N ILE A 159 12.36 25.05 40.16
CA ILE A 159 12.08 24.19 39.03
C ILE A 159 11.11 23.13 39.53
N THR A 160 10.10 22.76 38.75
CA THR A 160 9.32 21.59 39.09
C THR A 160 10.05 20.36 38.51
N TRP A 161 10.28 19.38 39.38
CA TRP A 161 10.91 18.11 39.00
C TRP A 161 9.94 16.98 39.31
N HIS A 162 9.16 16.57 38.30
CA HIS A 162 8.12 15.56 38.43
C HIS A 162 8.61 14.22 37.94
N GLU A 163 8.73 13.22 38.79
CA GLU A 163 9.11 11.86 38.44
C GLU A 163 7.86 10.98 38.31
N GLY A 164 7.43 10.79 37.09
CA GLY A 164 6.45 9.78 36.70
C GLY A 164 7.13 8.46 36.35
N TRP A 165 6.35 7.49 36.06
CA TRP A 165 6.80 6.14 35.66
C TRP A 165 6.64 5.90 34.14
N LEU A 166 6.05 6.84 33.41
CA LEU A 166 5.87 6.86 31.95
C LEU A 166 6.74 7.93 31.30
N SER A 167 7.06 7.70 30.03
CA SER A 167 7.58 8.70 29.10
C SER A 167 6.43 9.41 28.38
N ILE A 168 6.64 10.64 27.93
CA ILE A 168 5.70 11.33 27.03
C ILE A 168 5.52 10.59 25.71
N MET A 169 6.47 9.75 25.30
CA MET A 169 6.35 8.91 24.11
C MET A 169 5.27 7.83 24.26
N ASP A 170 5.04 7.36 25.47
CA ASP A 170 3.96 6.40 25.77
C ASP A 170 2.59 7.07 25.58
N GLU A 171 2.48 8.34 25.98
CA GLU A 171 1.27 9.16 25.77
C GLU A 171 1.02 9.47 24.30
N ILE A 172 2.08 9.78 23.52
CA ILE A 172 1.97 10.00 22.07
C ILE A 172 1.54 8.71 21.35
N ALA A 173 2.11 7.58 21.73
CA ALA A 173 1.71 6.28 21.17
C ALA A 173 0.25 5.95 21.47
N ASP A 174 -0.26 6.38 22.62
CA ASP A 174 -1.68 6.28 22.97
C ASP A 174 -2.54 7.30 22.21
N GLY A 175 -2.03 8.49 21.91
CA GLY A 175 -2.70 9.54 21.14
C GLY A 175 -2.80 9.24 19.65
N ASP A 176 -1.77 8.68 19.03
CA ASP A 176 -1.81 8.20 17.63
C ASP A 176 -2.85 7.06 17.45
N LEU A 177 -3.15 6.33 18.54
CA LEU A 177 -4.19 5.29 18.54
C LEU A 177 -5.61 5.87 18.69
N VAL A 178 -5.76 7.09 19.21
CA VAL A 178 -7.07 7.76 19.34
C VAL A 178 -7.49 8.43 18.02
N GLU A 179 -6.56 8.79 17.12
CA GLU A 179 -6.90 9.27 15.77
C GLU A 179 -7.23 8.13 14.77
N SER A 180 -7.03 6.85 15.16
CA SER A 180 -7.35 5.68 14.34
C SER A 180 -8.57 4.88 14.81
N ASP A 181 -9.28 5.31 15.85
CA ASP A 181 -10.50 4.63 16.32
C ASP A 181 -11.75 5.22 15.64
N THR A 182 -11.98 4.85 14.40
CA THR A 182 -13.32 4.69 13.84
C THR A 182 -13.39 3.30 13.21
N ASP A 183 -14.25 2.54 13.82
CA ASP A 183 -15.08 1.46 13.33
C ASP A 183 -14.84 0.06 13.86
N ASP A 184 -16.01 -0.45 14.30
CA ASP A 184 -16.32 -1.82 14.61
C ASP A 184 -15.88 -2.77 13.49
N GLU A 185 -15.15 -3.70 13.86
CA GLU A 185 -15.06 -5.11 13.57
C GLU A 185 -13.60 -5.57 13.47
N GLU A 186 -13.35 -6.62 14.23
CA GLU A 186 -12.06 -7.28 14.41
C GLU A 186 -10.99 -6.45 15.11
N PHE A 187 -10.91 -6.75 16.39
CA PHE A 187 -9.75 -6.49 17.25
C PHE A 187 -8.50 -7.06 16.56
N ASP A 188 -7.96 -6.30 15.60
CA ASP A 188 -6.67 -6.66 15.02
C ASP A 188 -5.56 -6.28 16.00
N ALA A 189 -4.91 -7.33 16.50
CA ALA A 189 -3.81 -7.29 17.46
C ALA A 189 -2.50 -6.75 16.84
N THR A 190 -2.56 -5.78 15.95
CA THR A 190 -1.39 -5.22 15.24
C THR A 190 -0.95 -3.85 15.76
N VAL A 191 -0.85 -3.72 17.08
CA VAL A 191 0.05 -2.71 17.66
C VAL A 191 1.34 -3.43 18.04
N SER A 192 2.38 -3.17 17.27
CA SER A 192 3.71 -3.82 17.27
C SER A 192 3.65 -5.35 17.16
N SER A 193 3.90 -5.86 15.97
CA SER A 193 4.04 -7.30 15.65
C SER A 193 5.28 -7.96 16.25
N GLY A 194 6.01 -7.25 17.14
CA GLY A 194 7.20 -7.76 17.79
C GLY A 194 6.91 -8.42 19.15
N PRO A 195 7.82 -9.30 19.62
CA PRO A 195 7.75 -9.88 20.94
C PRO A 195 7.90 -8.80 22.02
N ILE A 196 7.14 -8.92 23.13
CA ILE A 196 7.24 -8.05 24.29
C ILE A 196 8.40 -8.56 25.16
N LEU A 197 9.51 -7.81 25.17
CA LEU A 197 10.77 -8.26 25.76
C LEU A 197 10.78 -8.15 27.30
N GLU A 198 11.68 -8.93 27.94
CA GLU A 198 11.93 -8.91 29.37
C GLU A 198 12.26 -7.48 29.86
N GLY A 199 11.63 -7.07 30.96
CA GLY A 199 11.77 -5.70 31.51
C GLY A 199 10.57 -4.79 31.25
N SER A 200 9.85 -4.95 30.13
CA SER A 200 8.65 -4.17 29.80
C SER A 200 7.33 -4.96 29.89
N ARG A 201 7.38 -6.29 30.04
CA ARG A 201 6.23 -7.20 29.97
C ARG A 201 5.09 -6.85 30.92
N ASN A 202 5.40 -6.73 32.22
CA ASN A 202 4.40 -6.47 33.25
C ASN A 202 3.72 -5.12 33.04
N ASN A 203 4.49 -4.12 32.65
CA ASN A 203 4.00 -2.78 32.39
C ASN A 203 3.09 -2.75 31.17
N THR A 204 3.56 -3.29 30.03
CA THR A 204 2.79 -3.39 28.78
C THR A 204 1.48 -4.14 28.99
N MET A 205 1.52 -5.26 29.72
CA MET A 205 0.32 -6.06 30.01
C MET A 205 -0.64 -5.37 30.97
N SER A 206 -0.15 -4.58 31.93
CA SER A 206 -0.96 -3.76 32.85
C SER A 206 -1.74 -2.69 32.09
N HIS A 207 -1.07 -1.96 31.20
CA HIS A 207 -1.69 -0.95 30.34
C HIS A 207 -2.72 -1.54 29.40
N PHE A 208 -2.37 -2.65 28.75
CA PHE A 208 -3.30 -3.34 27.86
C PHE A 208 -4.55 -3.82 28.61
N ALA A 209 -4.39 -4.38 29.82
CA ALA A 209 -5.53 -4.78 30.66
C ALA A 209 -6.43 -3.59 31.01
N GLY A 210 -5.85 -2.46 31.41
CA GLY A 210 -6.60 -1.24 31.72
C GLY A 210 -7.40 -0.70 30.53
N ARG A 211 -6.79 -0.68 29.34
CA ARG A 211 -7.44 -0.23 28.09
C ARG A 211 -8.59 -1.16 27.67
N ILE A 212 -8.34 -2.45 27.64
CA ILE A 212 -9.35 -3.41 27.19
C ILE A 212 -10.56 -3.44 28.14
N LEU A 213 -10.33 -3.25 29.44
CA LEU A 213 -11.42 -3.14 30.42
C LEU A 213 -12.22 -1.84 30.28
N LYS A 214 -11.56 -0.72 29.97
CA LYS A 214 -12.27 0.54 29.68
C LYS A 214 -13.13 0.43 28.42
N LYS A 215 -12.68 -0.32 27.39
CA LYS A 215 -13.37 -0.47 26.11
C LYS A 215 -14.51 -1.50 26.16
N LEU A 216 -14.29 -2.64 26.78
CA LEU A 216 -15.21 -3.80 26.71
C LEU A 216 -15.88 -4.11 28.06
N GLY A 217 -15.48 -3.45 29.16
CA GLY A 217 -15.90 -3.83 30.50
C GLY A 217 -15.30 -5.16 30.95
N VAL A 218 -15.72 -5.65 32.12
CA VAL A 218 -15.29 -6.95 32.65
C VAL A 218 -16.10 -8.08 31.98
N CYS A 219 -15.58 -8.63 30.89
CA CYS A 219 -16.24 -9.72 30.14
C CYS A 219 -15.21 -10.74 29.62
N GLU A 220 -15.70 -11.91 29.19
CA GLU A 220 -14.86 -12.99 28.64
C GLU A 220 -14.08 -12.55 27.38
N LYS A 221 -14.67 -11.71 26.52
CA LYS A 221 -14.02 -11.17 25.31
C LYS A 221 -12.80 -10.30 25.68
N ALA A 222 -12.92 -9.48 26.71
CA ALA A 222 -11.82 -8.67 27.24
C ALA A 222 -10.69 -9.54 27.80
N LYS A 223 -11.03 -10.60 28.53
CA LYS A 223 -10.06 -11.54 29.08
C LYS A 223 -9.35 -12.33 27.99
N GLN A 224 -10.06 -12.76 26.96
CA GLN A 224 -9.49 -13.47 25.82
C GLN A 224 -8.47 -12.60 25.09
N ALA A 225 -8.82 -11.36 24.74
CA ALA A 225 -7.91 -10.42 24.09
C ALA A 225 -6.64 -10.13 24.94
N TYR A 226 -6.81 -10.04 26.26
CA TYR A 226 -5.68 -9.91 27.19
C TYR A 226 -4.75 -11.11 27.14
N MET A 227 -5.28 -12.34 27.13
CA MET A 227 -4.48 -13.57 27.05
C MET A 227 -3.79 -13.75 25.69
N GLU A 228 -4.43 -13.36 24.60
CA GLU A 228 -3.83 -13.36 23.27
C GLU A 228 -2.64 -12.38 23.18
N ARG A 229 -2.74 -11.24 23.81
CA ARG A 229 -1.63 -10.27 23.93
C ARG A 229 -0.50 -10.81 24.79
N ALA A 230 -0.81 -11.48 25.90
CA ALA A 230 0.15 -12.08 26.82
C ALA A 230 1.00 -13.19 26.13
N ALA A 231 0.42 -13.88 25.15
CA ALA A 231 1.15 -14.91 24.40
C ALA A 231 2.33 -14.34 23.56
N LYS A 232 2.40 -13.01 23.37
CA LYS A 232 3.50 -12.33 22.67
C LYS A 232 4.65 -11.91 23.58
N CYS A 233 4.58 -12.23 24.89
CA CYS A 233 5.68 -11.93 25.84
C CYS A 233 6.83 -12.93 25.71
N GLU A 234 8.07 -12.42 25.61
CA GLU A 234 9.30 -13.23 25.55
C GLU A 234 10.31 -12.80 26.63
N PRO A 235 10.65 -13.70 27.58
CA PRO A 235 10.03 -14.99 27.88
C PRO A 235 8.57 -14.84 28.37
N PRO A 236 7.72 -15.88 28.27
CA PRO A 236 6.32 -15.78 28.69
C PRO A 236 6.17 -15.37 30.16
N LEU A 237 5.11 -14.63 30.48
CA LEU A 237 4.72 -14.36 31.87
C LEU A 237 4.08 -15.61 32.48
N SER A 238 4.30 -15.82 33.79
CA SER A 238 3.62 -16.90 34.52
C SER A 238 2.12 -16.61 34.65
N GLN A 239 1.31 -17.64 34.77
CA GLN A 239 -0.14 -17.50 34.96
C GLN A 239 -0.47 -16.68 36.22
N GLU A 240 0.32 -16.81 37.30
CA GLU A 240 0.14 -16.02 38.53
C GLU A 240 0.40 -14.53 38.30
N GLU A 241 1.40 -14.18 37.48
CA GLU A 241 1.67 -12.77 37.15
C GLU A 241 0.55 -12.20 36.28
N LEU A 242 0.08 -12.94 35.26
CA LEU A 242 -1.03 -12.52 34.40
C LEU A 242 -2.32 -12.33 35.19
N ASP A 243 -2.65 -13.25 36.09
CA ASP A 243 -3.84 -13.13 36.93
C ASP A 243 -3.71 -11.96 37.93
N THR A 244 -2.52 -11.68 38.44
CA THR A 244 -2.25 -10.54 39.34
C THR A 244 -2.47 -9.22 38.60
N ILE A 245 -1.92 -9.07 37.40
CA ILE A 245 -2.08 -7.87 36.59
C ILE A 245 -3.56 -7.67 36.21
N TRP A 246 -4.22 -8.73 35.73
CA TRP A 246 -5.63 -8.67 35.34
C TRP A 246 -6.55 -8.28 36.49
N ASN A 247 -6.39 -8.91 37.66
CA ASN A 247 -7.19 -8.61 38.82
C ASN A 247 -6.93 -7.20 39.38
N SER A 248 -5.70 -6.69 39.23
CA SER A 248 -5.37 -5.32 39.59
C SER A 248 -6.05 -4.31 38.67
N ALA A 249 -6.06 -4.59 37.36
CA ALA A 249 -6.75 -3.76 36.39
C ALA A 249 -8.28 -3.77 36.58
N ILE A 250 -8.89 -4.91 36.93
CA ILE A 250 -10.32 -4.99 37.27
C ILE A 250 -10.64 -4.10 38.50
N LYS A 251 -9.85 -4.19 39.57
CA LYS A 251 -10.07 -3.35 40.76
C LYS A 251 -9.97 -1.86 40.46
N PHE A 252 -9.04 -1.46 39.57
CA PHE A 252 -8.95 -0.09 39.11
C PHE A 252 -10.16 0.32 38.28
N TYR A 253 -10.58 -0.51 37.34
CA TYR A 253 -11.77 -0.29 36.52
C TYR A 253 -13.04 -0.17 37.38
N GLU A 254 -13.25 -1.05 38.38
CA GLU A 254 -14.37 -1.01 39.29
C GLU A 254 -14.40 0.28 40.13
N LYS A 255 -13.21 0.80 40.50
CA LYS A 255 -13.10 2.07 41.21
C LYS A 255 -13.47 3.27 40.33
N VAL A 256 -13.15 3.22 39.07
CA VAL A 256 -13.54 4.24 38.07
C VAL A 256 -15.04 4.13 37.76
N ALA A 257 -15.53 2.91 37.57
CA ALA A 257 -16.94 2.65 37.30
C ALA A 257 -17.88 2.98 38.48
N ALA A 258 -17.36 3.04 39.70
CA ALA A 258 -18.11 3.43 40.91
C ALA A 258 -18.18 4.95 41.15
N GLN A 259 -17.58 5.76 40.28
CA GLN A 259 -17.66 7.23 40.37
C GLN A 259 -19.08 7.71 40.00
N GLU A 260 -19.61 8.65 40.78
CA GLU A 260 -20.94 9.23 40.55
C GLU A 260 -20.97 9.93 39.18
N GLY A 261 -21.81 9.45 38.27
CA GLY A 261 -21.88 9.94 36.88
C GLY A 261 -21.10 9.14 35.83
N TYR A 262 -20.38 8.07 36.21
CA TYR A 262 -19.77 7.18 35.24
C TYR A 262 -20.84 6.37 34.52
N MET A 263 -20.80 6.41 33.21
CA MET A 263 -21.63 5.60 32.30
C MET A 263 -20.72 4.79 31.38
N ALA A 264 -20.94 3.48 31.29
CA ALA A 264 -20.16 2.64 30.40
C ALA A 264 -20.36 3.06 28.93
N PRO A 265 -19.35 3.00 28.06
CA PRO A 265 -19.49 3.42 26.66
C PRO A 265 -20.65 2.77 25.91
N GLY A 266 -20.97 1.50 26.18
CA GLY A 266 -22.11 0.80 25.62
C GLY A 266 -23.46 1.36 26.09
N GLU A 267 -23.58 1.64 27.39
CA GLU A 267 -24.81 2.21 27.99
C GLU A 267 -25.05 3.66 27.55
N TYR A 268 -23.98 4.43 27.34
CA TYR A 268 -24.07 5.81 26.86
C TYR A 268 -24.66 5.86 25.44
N ASN A 269 -24.26 4.95 24.57
CA ASN A 269 -24.77 4.87 23.20
C ASN A 269 -26.24 4.42 23.14
N ASP A 270 -26.67 3.52 24.05
CA ASP A 270 -28.05 3.02 24.10
C ASP A 270 -29.04 4.05 24.72
N GLU A 271 -28.58 4.88 25.66
CA GLU A 271 -29.47 5.80 26.40
C GLU A 271 -29.64 7.18 25.71
N PHE A 272 -28.63 7.65 24.94
CA PHE A 272 -28.68 8.98 24.33
C PHE A 272 -28.91 8.99 22.82
N GLY A 273 -29.07 7.83 22.18
CA GLY A 273 -29.43 7.72 20.75
C GLY A 273 -28.55 8.63 19.88
N THR A 274 -27.24 8.48 19.96
CA THR A 274 -26.31 9.28 19.16
C THR A 274 -26.53 8.98 17.68
N SER A 275 -26.94 10.00 16.93
CA SER A 275 -26.96 9.98 15.50
C SER A 275 -25.52 9.81 14.99
N PHE A 276 -25.19 8.61 14.51
CA PHE A 276 -23.87 8.29 13.99
C PHE A 276 -23.45 9.19 12.82
N LEU A 277 -24.43 9.78 12.11
CA LEU A 277 -24.15 10.63 10.96
C LEU A 277 -23.97 12.12 11.31
N LYS A 278 -24.16 12.49 12.58
CA LYS A 278 -24.01 13.87 13.00
C LYS A 278 -22.54 14.18 13.25
N PRO A 279 -21.93 15.19 12.59
CA PRO A 279 -20.56 15.60 12.87
C PRO A 279 -20.42 16.20 14.28
N GLU A 280 -19.26 16.00 14.90
CA GLU A 280 -18.94 16.56 16.21
C GLU A 280 -18.90 18.08 16.17
N ASP A 281 -18.38 18.65 15.09
CA ASP A 281 -18.41 20.06 14.77
C ASP A 281 -19.04 20.31 13.39
N TYR A 282 -19.68 21.47 13.23
CA TYR A 282 -20.35 21.85 11.97
C TYR A 282 -19.40 22.60 11.01
N SER A 283 -18.19 22.05 10.83
CA SER A 283 -17.17 22.52 9.89
C SER A 283 -17.05 21.60 8.67
N ASP A 284 -16.31 22.06 7.65
CA ASP A 284 -15.97 21.23 6.48
C ASP A 284 -15.14 19.99 6.89
N ILE A 285 -14.30 20.12 7.92
CA ILE A 285 -13.48 19.02 8.42
C ILE A 285 -14.34 18.03 9.21
N GLY A 286 -15.20 18.50 10.12
CA GLY A 286 -16.11 17.64 10.86
C GLY A 286 -17.01 16.83 9.94
N GLU A 287 -17.55 17.46 8.88
CA GLU A 287 -18.35 16.77 7.87
C GLU A 287 -17.53 15.76 7.06
N ALA A 288 -16.29 16.10 6.71
CA ALA A 288 -15.39 15.22 5.98
C ALA A 288 -15.01 13.97 6.80
N LYS A 289 -14.82 14.10 8.12
CA LYS A 289 -14.57 12.97 9.03
C LYS A 289 -15.73 11.98 9.02
N VAL A 290 -16.97 12.48 9.15
CA VAL A 290 -18.15 11.61 9.12
C VAL A 290 -18.32 10.95 7.74
N LEU A 291 -18.15 11.73 6.65
CA LEU A 291 -18.18 11.17 5.29
C LEU A 291 -17.14 10.05 5.13
N ALA A 292 -15.90 10.28 5.55
CA ALA A 292 -14.84 9.29 5.43
C ALA A 292 -15.18 8.03 6.21
N ARG A 293 -15.59 8.16 7.47
CA ARG A 293 -15.99 7.06 8.33
C ARG A 293 -17.11 6.21 7.68
N GLU A 294 -18.20 6.84 7.26
CA GLU A 294 -19.37 6.15 6.73
C GLU A 294 -19.22 5.61 5.31
N CYS A 295 -18.30 6.21 4.54
CA CYS A 295 -18.15 5.87 3.13
C CYS A 295 -16.83 5.18 2.79
N ILE A 296 -16.00 4.82 3.78
CA ILE A 296 -14.68 4.21 3.55
C ILE A 296 -14.77 2.90 2.73
N SER A 297 -15.80 2.09 2.93
CA SER A 297 -16.10 0.88 2.16
C SER A 297 -16.67 1.14 0.76
N ARG A 298 -17.05 2.39 0.43
CA ARG A 298 -17.65 2.77 -0.85
C ARG A 298 -16.90 3.85 -1.61
N LEU A 299 -15.99 4.58 -0.93
CA LEU A 299 -15.26 5.71 -1.49
C LEU A 299 -13.81 5.70 -1.01
N ARG A 300 -12.86 5.72 -1.93
CA ARG A 300 -11.42 5.86 -1.66
C ARG A 300 -10.81 6.90 -2.59
N PHE A 301 -9.62 7.36 -2.25
CA PHE A 301 -8.86 8.31 -3.06
C PHE A 301 -7.45 7.78 -3.30
N THR A 302 -6.96 7.92 -4.53
CA THR A 302 -5.54 7.69 -4.85
C THR A 302 -4.98 8.87 -5.63
N SER A 303 -3.71 9.19 -5.45
CA SER A 303 -3.05 10.27 -6.19
C SER A 303 -2.99 10.01 -7.70
N ALA A 304 -2.92 8.75 -8.13
CA ALA A 304 -2.79 8.37 -9.54
C ALA A 304 -4.12 8.35 -10.30
N THR A 305 -5.23 8.00 -9.63
CA THR A 305 -6.52 7.79 -10.32
C THR A 305 -7.60 8.79 -9.92
N ASP A 306 -7.37 9.58 -8.85
CA ASP A 306 -8.39 10.40 -8.19
C ASP A 306 -9.35 9.52 -7.36
N TYR A 307 -10.62 9.87 -7.22
CA TYR A 307 -11.58 9.08 -6.48
C TYR A 307 -11.95 7.77 -7.19
N ILE A 308 -12.05 6.72 -6.40
CA ILE A 308 -12.59 5.42 -6.79
C ILE A 308 -13.79 5.07 -5.93
N THR A 309 -14.76 4.35 -6.49
CA THR A 309 -15.98 3.93 -5.81
C THR A 309 -16.20 2.43 -5.93
N PHE A 310 -16.59 1.79 -4.84
CA PHE A 310 -17.02 0.39 -4.85
C PHE A 310 -18.46 0.30 -5.38
N GLN A 311 -18.66 -0.49 -6.44
CA GLN A 311 -19.95 -0.59 -7.11
C GLN A 311 -20.64 -1.96 -6.93
N GLY A 312 -20.37 -2.60 -5.80
CA GLY A 312 -20.98 -3.88 -5.42
C GLY A 312 -20.23 -5.11 -5.92
N ASP A 313 -19.33 -4.95 -6.91
CA ASP A 313 -18.50 -6.03 -7.43
C ASP A 313 -17.00 -5.73 -7.40
N ARG A 314 -16.62 -4.47 -7.45
CA ARG A 314 -15.22 -3.99 -7.44
C ARG A 314 -15.11 -2.47 -7.32
N TRP A 315 -13.89 -1.98 -7.16
CA TRP A 315 -13.57 -0.55 -7.20
C TRP A 315 -13.46 -0.03 -8.64
N HIS A 316 -14.09 1.12 -8.91
CA HIS A 316 -14.12 1.79 -10.20
C HIS A 316 -13.57 3.20 -10.13
N GLU A 317 -12.77 3.60 -11.12
CA GLU A 317 -12.41 4.99 -11.36
C GLU A 317 -13.63 5.72 -11.96
N ASP A 318 -14.45 6.36 -11.14
CA ASP A 318 -15.64 7.07 -11.60
C ASP A 318 -15.89 8.33 -10.77
N LYS A 319 -15.43 9.46 -11.29
CA LYS A 319 -15.58 10.76 -10.63
C LYS A 319 -17.03 11.19 -10.44
N GLN A 320 -17.93 10.81 -11.35
CA GLN A 320 -19.34 11.18 -11.23
C GLN A 320 -20.02 10.37 -10.11
N LYS A 321 -19.76 9.08 -10.06
CA LYS A 321 -20.30 8.23 -9.00
C LYS A 321 -19.69 8.53 -7.64
N SER A 322 -18.45 9.02 -7.59
CA SER A 322 -17.87 9.47 -6.32
C SER A 322 -18.60 10.66 -5.72
N LEU A 323 -19.07 11.61 -6.54
CA LEU A 323 -19.95 12.68 -6.10
C LEU A 323 -21.33 12.15 -5.67
N GLY A 324 -21.88 11.19 -6.43
CA GLY A 324 -23.13 10.53 -6.07
C GLY A 324 -23.07 9.83 -4.70
N THR A 325 -21.95 9.23 -4.35
CA THR A 325 -21.75 8.64 -3.01
C THR A 325 -21.84 9.70 -1.91
N VAL A 326 -21.30 10.91 -2.13
CA VAL A 326 -21.41 12.01 -1.16
C VAL A 326 -22.85 12.55 -1.11
N GLU A 327 -23.55 12.60 -2.23
CA GLU A 327 -24.99 12.96 -2.27
C GLU A 327 -25.83 11.96 -1.47
N ASP A 328 -25.62 10.65 -1.66
CA ASP A 328 -26.30 9.59 -0.91
C ASP A 328 -26.04 9.72 0.61
N PHE A 329 -24.80 10.01 0.99
CA PHE A 329 -24.42 10.25 2.38
C PHE A 329 -25.21 11.44 2.98
N MET A 330 -25.29 12.56 2.27
CA MET A 330 -26.05 13.73 2.72
C MET A 330 -27.56 13.49 2.73
N ASP A 331 -28.09 12.61 1.90
CA ASP A 331 -29.48 12.17 1.96
C ASP A 331 -29.75 11.31 3.19
N ALA A 332 -28.81 10.44 3.53
CA ALA A 332 -28.87 9.68 4.77
C ALA A 332 -28.83 10.58 6.01
N GLN A 333 -27.93 11.60 6.04
CA GLN A 333 -27.88 12.59 7.11
C GLN A 333 -29.18 13.38 7.24
N LEU A 334 -29.83 13.75 6.13
CA LEU A 334 -31.11 14.44 6.18
C LEU A 334 -32.21 13.56 6.79
N THR A 335 -32.21 12.28 6.45
CA THR A 335 -33.12 11.31 7.03
C THR A 335 -32.91 11.18 8.54
N ASP A 336 -31.67 11.05 8.94
CA ASP A 336 -31.24 10.98 10.34
C ASP A 336 -31.61 12.24 11.13
N ALA A 337 -31.36 13.44 10.58
CA ALA A 337 -31.74 14.69 11.20
C ALA A 337 -33.25 14.86 11.36
N ASN A 338 -34.04 14.37 10.40
CA ASN A 338 -35.49 14.39 10.51
C ASN A 338 -36.00 13.42 11.59
N GLU A 339 -35.38 12.24 11.71
CA GLU A 339 -35.69 11.28 12.75
C GLU A 339 -35.34 11.79 14.15
N ALA A 340 -34.17 12.42 14.30
CA ALA A 340 -33.77 13.08 15.55
C ALA A 340 -34.79 14.16 15.99
N ILE A 341 -35.29 14.94 15.03
CA ILE A 341 -36.39 15.91 15.32
C ILE A 341 -37.63 15.20 15.79
N ARG A 342 -38.09 14.14 15.09
CA ARG A 342 -39.30 13.39 15.43
C ARG A 342 -39.21 12.83 16.83
N ILE A 343 -38.12 12.21 17.19
CA ILE A 343 -37.86 11.64 18.54
C ILE A 343 -37.89 12.75 19.61
N ALA A 344 -37.24 13.87 19.36
CA ALA A 344 -37.21 14.99 20.31
C ALA A 344 -38.57 15.66 20.47
N GLU A 345 -39.38 15.79 19.42
CA GLU A 345 -40.76 16.26 19.47
C GLU A 345 -41.66 15.33 20.27
N GLU A 346 -41.61 14.02 20.01
CA GLU A 346 -42.37 13.02 20.74
C GLU A 346 -42.01 13.01 22.24
N ALA A 347 -40.73 13.17 22.58
CA ALA A 347 -40.28 13.28 23.97
C ALA A 347 -40.93 14.47 24.68
N LEU A 348 -40.97 15.64 24.06
CA LEU A 348 -41.61 16.85 24.62
C LEU A 348 -43.14 16.69 24.73
N ILE A 349 -43.77 16.08 23.76
CA ILE A 349 -45.21 15.81 23.78
C ILE A 349 -45.55 14.82 24.92
N SER A 350 -44.72 13.81 25.15
CA SER A 350 -44.92 12.81 26.21
C SER A 350 -44.95 13.37 27.62
N ILE A 351 -44.26 14.52 27.85
CA ILE A 351 -44.30 15.21 29.15
C ILE A 351 -45.45 16.24 29.26
N GLY A 352 -46.37 16.30 28.26
CA GLY A 352 -47.56 17.10 28.32
C GLY A 352 -47.46 18.46 27.62
N VAL A 353 -46.38 18.74 26.86
CA VAL A 353 -46.31 19.92 26.01
C VAL A 353 -47.19 19.75 24.78
N SER A 354 -47.93 20.78 24.41
CA SER A 354 -48.87 20.71 23.26
C SER A 354 -48.12 20.41 21.96
N GLU A 355 -48.62 19.50 21.15
CA GLU A 355 -48.06 19.15 19.84
C GLU A 355 -47.95 20.37 18.92
N THR A 356 -48.94 21.27 18.96
CA THR A 356 -48.94 22.51 18.16
C THR A 356 -47.83 23.45 18.56
N ASP A 357 -47.53 23.54 19.86
CA ASP A 357 -46.43 24.41 20.35
C ASP A 357 -45.06 23.82 20.06
N VAL A 358 -44.90 22.49 20.19
CA VAL A 358 -43.66 21.77 19.87
C VAL A 358 -43.36 21.87 18.38
N LYS A 359 -44.29 21.48 17.50
CA LYS A 359 -44.11 21.52 16.04
C LYS A 359 -44.01 22.96 15.50
N GLY A 360 -44.75 23.90 16.11
CA GLY A 360 -44.71 25.32 15.75
C GLY A 360 -43.45 26.06 16.25
N ARG A 361 -42.63 25.44 17.10
CA ARG A 361 -41.45 26.11 17.73
C ARG A 361 -41.81 27.43 18.37
N THR A 362 -42.89 27.45 19.15
CA THR A 362 -43.43 28.68 19.75
C THR A 362 -42.37 29.33 20.66
N LYS A 363 -42.34 30.68 20.70
CA LYS A 363 -41.36 31.44 21.52
C LYS A 363 -41.42 31.11 23.02
N ASP A 364 -42.62 30.65 23.49
CA ASP A 364 -42.84 30.33 24.89
C ASP A 364 -42.56 28.84 25.23
N LEU A 365 -42.18 28.04 24.25
CA LEU A 365 -41.83 26.63 24.42
C LEU A 365 -40.86 26.38 25.61
N PRO A 366 -39.78 27.18 25.80
CA PRO A 366 -38.89 27.00 26.95
C PRO A 366 -39.58 27.19 28.32
N LYS A 367 -40.66 27.95 28.38
CA LYS A 367 -41.42 28.18 29.63
C LYS A 367 -42.41 27.03 29.95
N MET A 368 -42.75 26.23 28.93
CA MET A 368 -43.68 25.10 29.03
C MET A 368 -42.98 23.81 29.46
N VAL A 369 -41.62 23.75 29.31
CA VAL A 369 -40.84 22.56 29.67
C VAL A 369 -40.37 22.69 31.16
N PRO A 370 -40.64 21.67 31.98
CA PRO A 370 -40.10 21.62 33.34
C PRO A 370 -38.58 21.72 33.39
N ILE A 371 -38.02 22.36 34.43
CA ILE A 371 -36.57 22.61 34.53
C ILE A 371 -35.78 21.30 34.52
N ASP A 372 -36.27 20.26 35.19
CA ASP A 372 -35.67 18.91 35.22
C ASP A 372 -35.76 18.15 33.84
N LYS A 373 -36.52 18.67 32.88
CA LYS A 373 -36.72 18.12 31.52
C LYS A 373 -36.16 19.01 30.41
N MET A 374 -35.44 20.06 30.77
CA MET A 374 -34.85 20.99 29.78
C MET A 374 -33.91 20.31 28.81
N GLY A 375 -33.32 19.15 29.14
CA GLY A 375 -32.51 18.33 28.24
C GLY A 375 -33.29 17.90 26.97
N MET A 376 -34.59 17.61 27.08
CA MET A 376 -35.45 17.28 25.91
C MET A 376 -35.62 18.48 24.96
N LEU A 377 -35.71 19.69 25.51
CA LEU A 377 -35.77 20.91 24.68
C LEU A 377 -34.43 21.18 24.00
N TYR A 378 -33.33 20.99 24.69
CA TYR A 378 -31.99 21.12 24.08
C TYR A 378 -31.74 20.08 23.00
N ALA A 379 -32.24 18.85 23.17
CA ALA A 379 -32.21 17.81 22.13
C ALA A 379 -32.94 18.28 20.86
N LEU A 380 -34.16 18.87 21.01
CA LEU A 380 -34.91 19.41 19.87
C LEU A 380 -34.16 20.56 19.17
N ILE A 381 -33.59 21.50 19.93
CA ILE A 381 -32.81 22.62 19.40
C ILE A 381 -31.56 22.09 18.67
N GLY A 382 -30.90 21.08 19.24
CA GLY A 382 -29.75 20.41 18.63
C GLY A 382 -30.11 19.73 17.30
N ALA A 383 -31.23 19.00 17.28
CA ALA A 383 -31.71 18.32 16.07
C ALA A 383 -32.11 19.33 14.96
N ASP A 384 -32.78 20.45 15.32
CA ASP A 384 -33.09 21.52 14.38
C ASP A 384 -31.82 22.19 13.83
N THR A 385 -30.81 22.35 14.66
CA THR A 385 -29.50 22.92 14.25
C THR A 385 -28.77 21.98 13.31
N TYR A 386 -28.77 20.69 13.59
CA TYR A 386 -28.20 19.65 12.73
C TYR A 386 -28.90 19.63 11.36
N LYS A 387 -30.22 19.63 11.33
CA LYS A 387 -30.97 19.70 10.07
C LYS A 387 -30.63 20.94 9.25
N LYS A 388 -30.49 22.11 9.88
CA LYS A 388 -30.08 23.36 9.19
C LYS A 388 -28.69 23.24 8.60
N PHE A 389 -27.76 22.60 9.32
CA PHE A 389 -26.43 22.33 8.84
C PHE A 389 -26.46 21.41 7.61
N VAL A 390 -27.14 20.24 7.69
CA VAL A 390 -27.28 19.29 6.59
C VAL A 390 -27.88 19.96 5.35
N MET A 391 -28.97 20.72 5.52
CA MET A 391 -29.59 21.45 4.40
C MET A 391 -28.65 22.45 3.73
N LYS A 392 -27.78 23.12 4.49
CA LYS A 392 -26.73 24.01 3.96
C LYS A 392 -25.68 23.24 3.17
N TYR A 393 -25.29 22.04 3.62
CA TYR A 393 -24.23 21.25 3.01
C TYR A 393 -24.71 20.47 1.76
N ARG A 394 -26.01 20.32 1.55
CA ARG A 394 -26.59 19.69 0.35
C ARG A 394 -26.48 20.52 -0.95
N ASN A 395 -25.81 21.64 -0.95
CA ASN A 395 -25.51 22.36 -2.20
C ASN A 395 -24.22 21.85 -2.84
N TYR A 396 -24.16 21.89 -4.18
CA TYR A 396 -23.05 21.33 -4.97
C TYR A 396 -21.66 21.79 -4.51
N LYS A 397 -21.52 23.08 -4.17
CA LYS A 397 -20.24 23.63 -3.72
C LYS A 397 -19.75 22.94 -2.44
N ASN A 398 -20.64 22.77 -1.46
CA ASN A 398 -20.29 22.15 -0.19
C ASN A 398 -20.07 20.64 -0.34
N ILE A 399 -20.83 19.95 -1.20
CA ILE A 399 -20.58 18.54 -1.56
C ILE A 399 -19.15 18.36 -2.07
N VAL A 400 -18.72 19.20 -3.01
CA VAL A 400 -17.35 19.17 -3.55
C VAL A 400 -16.31 19.54 -2.49
N ASN A 401 -16.61 20.53 -1.63
CA ASN A 401 -15.70 20.90 -0.54
C ASN A 401 -15.53 19.77 0.48
N THR A 402 -16.61 19.16 0.93
CA THR A 402 -16.58 18.00 1.84
C THR A 402 -15.79 16.85 1.23
N GLN A 403 -16.05 16.53 -0.05
CA GLN A 403 -15.28 15.50 -0.74
C GLN A 403 -13.78 15.85 -0.77
N ASN A 404 -13.41 17.08 -1.09
CA ASN A 404 -12.01 17.50 -1.12
C ASN A 404 -11.35 17.50 0.26
N ALA A 405 -12.08 17.86 1.31
CA ALA A 405 -11.60 17.80 2.69
C ALA A 405 -11.39 16.35 3.17
N ALA A 406 -12.18 15.39 2.65
CA ALA A 406 -12.08 13.98 2.98
C ALA A 406 -10.91 13.24 2.27
N LYS A 407 -10.26 13.84 1.26
CA LYS A 407 -9.17 13.21 0.51
C LYS A 407 -8.08 12.56 1.37
N PRO A 408 -7.52 13.26 2.37
CA PRO A 408 -6.46 12.67 3.21
C PRO A 408 -6.94 11.45 4.00
N MET A 409 -8.23 11.44 4.40
CA MET A 409 -8.81 10.39 5.23
C MET A 409 -9.22 9.15 4.42
N LEU A 410 -9.50 9.33 3.11
CA LEU A 410 -9.87 8.27 2.17
C LEU A 410 -8.70 7.82 1.29
N ALA A 411 -7.51 8.41 1.52
CA ALA A 411 -6.33 8.13 0.72
C ALA A 411 -5.80 6.72 0.97
N ILE A 412 -5.53 6.01 -0.14
CA ILE A 412 -4.81 4.75 -0.16
C ILE A 412 -3.71 4.82 -1.21
N ASP A 413 -2.66 4.04 -1.04
CA ASP A 413 -1.62 3.91 -2.05
C ASP A 413 -2.13 3.08 -3.25
N VAL A 414 -1.68 3.44 -4.44
CA VAL A 414 -2.04 2.70 -5.67
C VAL A 414 -1.55 1.25 -5.60
N SER A 415 -0.48 0.97 -4.86
CA SER A 415 0.05 -0.38 -4.67
C SER A 415 -0.87 -1.30 -3.86
N GLU A 416 -1.76 -0.73 -3.03
CA GLU A 416 -2.75 -1.51 -2.27
C GLU A 416 -3.87 -2.05 -3.17
N LEU A 417 -4.15 -1.40 -4.30
CA LEU A 417 -5.16 -1.87 -5.25
C LEU A 417 -4.68 -3.10 -6.02
N ASP A 418 -5.53 -4.13 -6.09
CA ASP A 418 -5.24 -5.43 -6.73
C ASP A 418 -4.01 -6.12 -6.12
N TYR A 419 -3.74 -5.90 -4.83
CA TYR A 419 -2.54 -6.37 -4.13
C TYR A 419 -2.51 -7.88 -3.94
N ASP A 420 -3.64 -8.51 -3.59
CA ASP A 420 -3.69 -9.94 -3.34
C ASP A 420 -3.65 -10.71 -4.68
N PRO A 421 -2.54 -11.42 -4.97
CA PRO A 421 -2.39 -12.13 -6.24
C PRO A 421 -3.26 -13.38 -6.33
N GLU A 422 -3.73 -13.92 -5.22
CA GLU A 422 -4.44 -15.19 -5.14
C GLU A 422 -5.96 -15.01 -5.22
N LEU A 423 -6.47 -13.79 -5.09
CA LEU A 423 -7.87 -13.50 -5.26
C LEU A 423 -8.22 -13.23 -6.73
N LEU A 424 -9.22 -13.91 -7.27
CA LEU A 424 -9.76 -13.70 -8.61
C LEU A 424 -11.24 -13.30 -8.53
N ASN A 425 -11.54 -12.07 -8.88
CA ASN A 425 -12.90 -11.54 -8.85
C ASN A 425 -13.69 -11.91 -10.11
N THR A 426 -14.90 -12.42 -9.94
CA THR A 426 -15.84 -12.80 -11.02
C THR A 426 -17.18 -12.13 -10.82
N PRO A 427 -18.09 -12.10 -11.81
CA PRO A 427 -19.46 -11.54 -11.61
C PRO A 427 -20.30 -12.24 -10.53
N GLY A 428 -19.90 -13.44 -10.10
CA GLY A 428 -20.61 -14.23 -9.11
C GLY A 428 -19.99 -14.22 -7.71
N GLY A 429 -18.87 -13.56 -7.52
CA GLY A 429 -18.09 -13.51 -6.27
C GLY A 429 -16.60 -13.57 -6.51
N THR A 430 -15.82 -13.40 -5.47
CA THR A 430 -14.36 -13.50 -5.47
C THR A 430 -13.94 -14.94 -5.12
N TYR A 431 -12.89 -15.42 -5.75
CA TYR A 431 -12.33 -16.77 -5.55
C TYR A 431 -10.90 -16.70 -5.02
N ASP A 432 -10.68 -17.30 -3.86
CA ASP A 432 -9.35 -17.63 -3.36
C ASP A 432 -8.81 -18.83 -4.16
N LEU A 433 -7.87 -18.55 -5.08
CA LEU A 433 -7.31 -19.56 -6.00
C LEU A 433 -6.53 -20.65 -5.27
N THR A 434 -6.07 -20.41 -4.03
CA THR A 434 -5.40 -21.44 -3.22
C THR A 434 -6.36 -22.57 -2.84
N LYS A 435 -7.65 -22.26 -2.76
CA LYS A 435 -8.74 -23.22 -2.47
C LYS A 435 -9.46 -23.67 -3.76
N GLY A 436 -9.16 -23.03 -4.89
CA GLY A 436 -9.79 -23.34 -6.16
C GLY A 436 -11.28 -22.95 -6.18
N LEU A 437 -12.13 -23.82 -6.66
CA LEU A 437 -13.59 -23.55 -6.73
C LEU A 437 -14.26 -23.47 -5.35
N ASP A 438 -13.68 -24.08 -4.33
CA ASP A 438 -14.17 -24.05 -2.95
C ASP A 438 -13.81 -22.73 -2.23
N GLY A 439 -12.98 -21.89 -2.84
CA GLY A 439 -12.57 -20.59 -2.31
C GLY A 439 -13.51 -19.43 -2.64
N ALA A 440 -14.74 -19.69 -3.05
CA ALA A 440 -15.71 -18.66 -3.40
C ALA A 440 -16.21 -17.91 -2.15
N HIS A 441 -16.21 -16.58 -2.21
CA HIS A 441 -16.84 -15.71 -1.21
C HIS A 441 -17.56 -14.53 -1.88
N ALA A 442 -18.37 -13.80 -1.13
CA ALA A 442 -19.02 -12.57 -1.64
C ALA A 442 -17.96 -11.49 -1.97
N HIS A 443 -18.35 -10.54 -2.82
CA HIS A 443 -17.51 -9.38 -3.09
C HIS A 443 -17.31 -8.56 -1.82
N ASP A 444 -16.06 -8.22 -1.52
CA ASP A 444 -15.68 -7.42 -0.37
C ASP A 444 -14.94 -6.14 -0.83
N PRO A 445 -15.36 -4.94 -0.38
CA PRO A 445 -14.62 -3.72 -0.65
C PRO A 445 -13.18 -3.75 -0.09
N ASP A 446 -12.92 -4.48 0.98
CA ASP A 446 -11.60 -4.59 1.61
C ASP A 446 -10.61 -5.44 0.81
N ASP A 447 -11.09 -6.26 -0.14
CA ASP A 447 -10.23 -6.93 -1.13
C ASP A 447 -9.51 -5.93 -2.06
N LEU A 448 -9.91 -4.67 -2.09
CA LEU A 448 -9.39 -3.57 -2.91
C LEU A 448 -9.21 -3.93 -4.39
N ILE A 449 -10.08 -4.80 -4.91
CA ILE A 449 -10.00 -5.30 -6.28
C ILE A 449 -10.63 -4.30 -7.26
N THR A 450 -9.91 -3.99 -8.35
CA THR A 450 -10.39 -3.10 -9.44
C THR A 450 -10.78 -3.87 -10.70
N LYS A 451 -10.54 -5.16 -10.76
CA LYS A 451 -10.75 -6.02 -11.92
C LYS A 451 -11.88 -7.01 -11.69
N VAL A 452 -12.44 -7.52 -12.78
CA VAL A 452 -13.42 -8.59 -12.76
C VAL A 452 -13.32 -9.40 -14.04
N THR A 453 -13.55 -10.70 -13.98
CA THR A 453 -13.67 -11.56 -15.14
C THR A 453 -14.99 -11.28 -15.90
N ALA A 454 -15.07 -11.72 -17.15
CA ALA A 454 -16.30 -11.49 -17.92
C ALA A 454 -17.44 -12.46 -17.56
N VAL A 455 -17.10 -13.61 -16.98
CA VAL A 455 -18.03 -14.66 -16.60
C VAL A 455 -17.62 -15.29 -15.27
N ALA A 456 -18.62 -15.78 -14.53
CA ALA A 456 -18.39 -16.63 -13.36
C ALA A 456 -18.12 -18.09 -13.79
N PRO A 457 -17.44 -18.91 -12.96
CA PRO A 457 -17.26 -20.33 -13.24
C PRO A 457 -18.60 -21.09 -13.21
N GLY A 458 -18.65 -22.20 -13.93
CA GLY A 458 -19.83 -23.06 -14.05
C GLY A 458 -19.62 -24.17 -15.05
N ASP A 459 -20.64 -25.02 -15.26
CA ASP A 459 -20.54 -26.23 -16.11
C ASP A 459 -21.03 -26.03 -17.54
N LYS A 460 -21.60 -24.86 -17.86
CA LYS A 460 -22.13 -24.61 -19.23
C LYS A 460 -21.04 -24.75 -20.26
N GLY A 461 -21.21 -25.67 -21.20
CA GLY A 461 -20.35 -25.84 -22.38
C GLY A 461 -19.08 -26.67 -22.12
N ARG A 462 -18.96 -27.43 -21.03
CA ARG A 462 -17.80 -28.24 -20.68
C ARG A 462 -17.33 -29.10 -21.84
N LYS A 463 -18.24 -29.90 -22.44
CA LYS A 463 -17.88 -30.77 -23.57
C LYS A 463 -17.41 -29.96 -24.79
N LEU A 464 -18.03 -28.82 -25.08
CA LEU A 464 -17.61 -27.95 -26.18
C LEU A 464 -16.17 -27.46 -25.99
N TRP A 465 -15.81 -27.08 -24.73
CA TRP A 465 -14.44 -26.68 -24.43
C TRP A 465 -13.43 -27.82 -24.53
N GLU A 466 -13.75 -29.00 -23.97
CA GLU A 466 -12.90 -30.19 -24.06
C GLU A 466 -12.67 -30.62 -25.49
N ASP A 467 -13.71 -30.63 -26.35
CA ASP A 467 -13.61 -30.96 -27.78
C ASP A 467 -12.74 -29.91 -28.50
N SER A 468 -12.84 -28.63 -28.15
CA SER A 468 -12.04 -27.54 -28.71
C SER A 468 -10.57 -27.65 -28.30
N LEU A 469 -10.27 -27.96 -27.04
CA LEU A 469 -8.91 -28.23 -26.59
C LEU A 469 -8.29 -29.42 -27.34
N SER A 470 -9.04 -30.50 -27.47
CA SER A 470 -8.60 -31.67 -28.22
C SER A 470 -8.29 -31.33 -29.70
N LEU A 471 -9.10 -30.45 -30.30
CA LEU A 471 -8.86 -29.97 -31.68
C LEU A 471 -7.60 -29.11 -31.77
N PHE A 472 -7.42 -28.11 -30.87
CA PHE A 472 -6.29 -27.18 -30.91
C PHE A 472 -4.95 -27.86 -30.66
N PHE A 473 -4.91 -28.82 -29.75
CA PHE A 473 -3.71 -29.51 -29.31
C PHE A 473 -3.61 -30.96 -29.86
N CYS A 474 -4.36 -31.28 -30.92
CA CYS A 474 -4.32 -32.61 -31.62
C CYS A 474 -4.55 -33.81 -30.69
N GLY A 475 -5.32 -33.63 -29.60
CA GLY A 475 -5.60 -34.68 -28.61
C GLY A 475 -4.47 -34.99 -27.64
N ASP A 476 -3.38 -34.24 -27.65
CA ASP A 476 -2.24 -34.40 -26.72
C ASP A 476 -2.62 -33.96 -25.32
N LYS A 477 -2.89 -34.92 -24.42
CA LYS A 477 -3.32 -34.68 -23.06
C LYS A 477 -2.22 -34.04 -22.21
N GLU A 478 -0.95 -34.44 -22.39
CA GLU A 478 0.17 -33.87 -21.62
C GLU A 478 0.32 -32.39 -21.96
N LEU A 479 0.18 -32.02 -23.22
CA LEU A 479 0.20 -30.62 -23.64
C LEU A 479 -1.02 -29.84 -23.15
N ILE A 480 -2.23 -30.42 -23.18
CA ILE A 480 -3.47 -29.78 -22.68
C ILE A 480 -3.35 -29.50 -21.17
N ASP A 481 -2.88 -30.48 -20.39
CA ASP A 481 -2.69 -30.29 -18.95
C ASP A 481 -1.62 -29.22 -18.64
N TYR A 482 -0.51 -29.22 -19.38
CA TYR A 482 0.52 -28.20 -19.27
C TYR A 482 0.01 -26.80 -19.59
N VAL A 483 -0.76 -26.67 -20.69
CA VAL A 483 -1.36 -25.38 -21.08
C VAL A 483 -2.41 -24.92 -20.06
N GLN A 484 -3.15 -25.86 -19.42
CA GLN A 484 -4.07 -25.53 -18.33
C GLN A 484 -3.31 -24.92 -17.16
N GLU A 485 -2.18 -25.48 -16.76
CA GLU A 485 -1.35 -24.94 -15.68
C GLU A 485 -0.76 -23.55 -16.02
N ILE A 486 -0.31 -23.36 -17.28
CA ILE A 486 0.18 -22.08 -17.78
C ILE A 486 -0.93 -21.00 -17.74
N VAL A 487 -2.13 -21.32 -18.21
CA VAL A 487 -3.27 -20.39 -18.18
C VAL A 487 -3.74 -20.15 -16.74
N GLY A 488 -3.72 -21.18 -15.91
CA GLY A 488 -4.00 -21.07 -14.48
C GLY A 488 -2.99 -20.15 -13.78
N MET A 489 -1.70 -20.31 -14.04
CA MET A 489 -0.65 -19.40 -13.55
C MET A 489 -0.92 -17.96 -14.01
N ALA A 490 -1.34 -17.78 -15.28
CA ALA A 490 -1.70 -16.46 -15.77
C ALA A 490 -2.93 -15.86 -15.07
N ALA A 491 -3.79 -16.66 -14.44
CA ALA A 491 -4.90 -16.16 -13.61
C ALA A 491 -4.47 -15.71 -12.21
N VAL A 492 -3.27 -16.11 -11.73
CA VAL A 492 -2.70 -15.63 -10.47
C VAL A 492 -2.03 -14.27 -10.69
N GLY A 493 -2.29 -13.31 -9.81
CA GLY A 493 -1.86 -11.92 -9.96
C GLY A 493 -0.40 -11.63 -9.62
N LYS A 494 0.52 -12.57 -9.89
CA LYS A 494 1.94 -12.41 -9.61
C LYS A 494 2.80 -13.13 -10.64
N VAL A 495 3.97 -12.57 -10.94
CA VAL A 495 4.97 -13.21 -11.80
C VAL A 495 5.76 -14.23 -10.98
N TYR A 496 5.52 -15.52 -11.18
CA TYR A 496 6.23 -16.59 -10.48
C TYR A 496 7.35 -17.24 -11.32
N ALA A 497 7.16 -17.29 -12.64
CA ALA A 497 8.03 -18.08 -13.50
C ALA A 497 8.87 -17.25 -14.50
N GLU A 498 8.74 -15.92 -14.47
CA GLU A 498 9.45 -14.99 -15.36
C GLU A 498 9.42 -15.39 -16.87
N HIS A 499 8.34 -16.04 -17.34
CA HIS A 499 8.27 -16.57 -18.69
C HIS A 499 7.41 -15.70 -19.63
N MET A 500 7.84 -15.64 -20.88
CA MET A 500 7.04 -15.20 -22.04
C MET A 500 6.60 -16.43 -22.82
N ILE A 501 5.31 -16.56 -23.05
CA ILE A 501 4.73 -17.64 -23.84
C ILE A 501 4.70 -17.25 -25.32
N ILE A 502 5.29 -18.05 -26.18
CA ILE A 502 5.20 -17.89 -27.62
C ILE A 502 4.31 -19.00 -28.18
N ALA A 503 3.08 -18.65 -28.53
CA ALA A 503 2.18 -19.57 -29.23
C ALA A 503 2.46 -19.51 -30.74
N TYR A 504 3.04 -20.56 -31.29
CA TYR A 504 3.59 -20.62 -32.63
C TYR A 504 2.86 -21.63 -33.52
N GLY A 505 2.71 -21.30 -34.81
CA GLY A 505 2.16 -22.22 -35.81
C GLY A 505 1.74 -21.54 -37.09
N GLY A 506 1.76 -22.28 -38.21
CA GLY A 506 1.66 -21.80 -39.60
C GLY A 506 0.31 -21.29 -40.10
N GLY A 507 -0.60 -20.87 -39.19
CA GLY A 507 -1.94 -20.37 -39.56
C GLY A 507 -3.03 -21.47 -39.57
N ALA A 508 -4.30 -21.05 -39.44
CA ALA A 508 -5.48 -21.92 -39.38
C ALA A 508 -5.37 -23.09 -38.38
N ASN A 509 -4.81 -22.84 -37.20
CA ASN A 509 -4.47 -23.82 -36.18
C ASN A 509 -5.09 -23.54 -34.78
N GLY A 510 -5.91 -22.49 -34.69
CA GLY A 510 -6.65 -22.18 -33.47
C GLY A 510 -5.90 -21.37 -32.41
N LYS A 511 -4.61 -21.01 -32.58
CA LYS A 511 -3.83 -20.27 -31.57
C LYS A 511 -4.45 -18.93 -31.17
N SER A 512 -4.83 -18.09 -32.13
CA SER A 512 -5.50 -16.81 -31.86
C SER A 512 -6.89 -17.00 -31.28
N THR A 513 -7.64 -18.00 -31.72
CA THR A 513 -8.93 -18.38 -31.16
C THR A 513 -8.80 -18.75 -29.70
N PHE A 514 -7.88 -19.64 -29.39
CA PHE A 514 -7.64 -20.09 -27.99
C PHE A 514 -7.31 -18.90 -27.06
N TRP A 515 -6.25 -18.15 -27.38
CA TRP A 515 -5.80 -17.06 -26.49
C TRP A 515 -6.79 -15.90 -26.40
N ASN A 516 -7.48 -15.56 -27.50
CA ASN A 516 -8.54 -14.55 -27.46
C ASN A 516 -9.76 -15.02 -26.65
N THR A 517 -10.10 -16.30 -26.66
CA THR A 517 -11.16 -16.84 -25.81
C THR A 517 -10.77 -16.73 -24.34
N ILE A 518 -9.57 -17.16 -23.95
CA ILE A 518 -9.06 -17.01 -22.58
C ILE A 518 -9.07 -15.53 -22.14
N ALA A 519 -8.57 -14.64 -22.98
CA ALA A 519 -8.55 -13.21 -22.69
C ALA A 519 -9.97 -12.63 -22.48
N ARG A 520 -10.95 -13.05 -23.30
CA ARG A 520 -12.35 -12.64 -23.12
C ARG A 520 -12.95 -13.13 -21.83
N VAL A 521 -12.70 -14.39 -21.48
CA VAL A 521 -13.18 -14.98 -20.23
C VAL A 521 -12.57 -14.29 -19.01
N LEU A 522 -11.28 -13.99 -19.03
CA LEU A 522 -10.59 -13.22 -17.98
C LEU A 522 -11.03 -11.74 -17.92
N GLY A 523 -11.73 -11.23 -18.93
CA GLY A 523 -12.33 -9.90 -18.90
C GLY A 523 -11.31 -8.80 -18.62
N ASN A 524 -11.54 -8.01 -17.55
CA ASN A 524 -10.67 -6.89 -17.20
C ASN A 524 -9.28 -7.30 -16.72
N TYR A 525 -9.08 -8.56 -16.36
CA TYR A 525 -7.75 -9.09 -16.01
C TYR A 525 -6.87 -9.32 -17.25
N SER A 526 -7.44 -9.33 -18.47
CA SER A 526 -6.67 -9.40 -19.69
C SER A 526 -6.38 -8.01 -20.27
N GLY A 527 -5.30 -7.91 -21.03
CA GLY A 527 -4.90 -6.70 -21.72
C GLY A 527 -4.19 -7.03 -23.05
N LYS A 528 -3.97 -6.01 -23.84
CA LYS A 528 -3.24 -6.11 -25.10
C LYS A 528 -2.01 -5.21 -25.04
N LEU A 529 -0.92 -5.71 -25.60
CA LEU A 529 0.29 -4.95 -25.84
C LEU A 529 0.56 -4.99 -27.35
N SER A 530 0.94 -3.88 -27.96
CA SER A 530 1.37 -3.90 -29.34
C SER A 530 2.62 -4.78 -29.47
N ALA A 531 2.60 -5.71 -30.41
CA ALA A 531 3.76 -6.56 -30.70
C ALA A 531 5.02 -5.75 -31.07
N GLU A 532 4.85 -4.55 -31.66
CA GLU A 532 5.94 -3.61 -31.93
C GLU A 532 6.71 -3.22 -30.66
N ALA A 533 6.03 -3.09 -29.51
CA ALA A 533 6.68 -2.78 -28.24
C ALA A 533 7.73 -3.84 -27.82
N LEU A 534 7.58 -5.07 -28.30
CA LEU A 534 8.50 -6.18 -28.06
C LEU A 534 9.66 -6.22 -29.06
N THR A 535 9.75 -5.28 -30.03
CA THR A 535 10.74 -5.29 -31.11
C THR A 535 11.85 -4.26 -30.89
N MET A 536 13.02 -4.55 -31.47
CA MET A 536 14.19 -3.62 -31.45
C MET A 536 13.92 -2.29 -32.14
N ASN A 537 12.95 -2.23 -33.04
CA ASN A 537 12.65 -1.06 -33.88
C ASN A 537 11.56 -0.14 -33.28
N CYS A 538 11.06 -0.43 -32.11
CA CYS A 538 10.05 0.41 -31.45
C CYS A 538 10.63 1.79 -31.12
N LYS A 539 10.14 2.84 -31.80
CA LYS A 539 10.57 4.24 -31.59
C LYS A 539 9.59 5.07 -30.78
N ARG A 540 8.41 4.54 -30.47
CA ARG A 540 7.36 5.26 -29.74
C ARG A 540 7.54 5.17 -28.23
N ASN A 541 6.96 6.14 -27.52
CA ASN A 541 6.87 6.06 -26.06
C ASN A 541 5.84 4.99 -25.66
N VAL A 542 6.28 3.95 -24.99
CA VAL A 542 5.44 2.84 -24.51
C VAL A 542 4.92 3.04 -23.08
N LYS A 543 5.38 4.07 -22.33
CA LYS A 543 4.99 4.31 -20.92
C LYS A 543 3.47 4.37 -20.71
N PRO A 544 2.65 5.00 -21.59
CA PRO A 544 1.20 4.96 -21.42
C PRO A 544 0.59 3.56 -21.56
N GLU A 545 1.15 2.70 -22.45
CA GLU A 545 0.72 1.29 -22.53
C GLU A 545 1.10 0.49 -21.29
N MET A 546 2.25 0.80 -20.68
CA MET A 546 2.66 0.17 -19.42
C MET A 546 1.68 0.50 -18.27
N ALA A 547 1.10 1.70 -18.25
CA ALA A 547 0.11 2.07 -17.25
C ALA A 547 -1.18 1.22 -17.30
N GLU A 548 -1.53 0.71 -18.50
CA GLU A 548 -2.67 -0.17 -18.69
C GLU A 548 -2.42 -1.61 -18.24
N LEU A 549 -1.16 -1.97 -17.94
CA LEU A 549 -0.79 -3.32 -17.49
C LEU A 549 -1.04 -3.53 -16.00
N LYS A 550 -1.22 -2.46 -15.21
CA LYS A 550 -1.45 -2.59 -13.76
C LYS A 550 -2.69 -3.44 -13.46
N GLY A 551 -2.54 -4.45 -12.61
CA GLY A 551 -3.58 -5.40 -12.23
C GLY A 551 -4.03 -6.34 -13.36
N LYS A 552 -3.38 -6.30 -14.54
CA LYS A 552 -3.60 -7.29 -15.61
C LYS A 552 -2.86 -8.58 -15.30
N ARG A 553 -3.48 -9.70 -15.62
CA ARG A 553 -2.95 -11.04 -15.36
C ARG A 553 -2.56 -11.79 -16.63
N LEU A 554 -3.17 -11.43 -17.76
CA LEU A 554 -2.83 -11.96 -19.08
C LEU A 554 -2.64 -10.80 -20.05
N ILE A 555 -1.46 -10.68 -20.64
CA ILE A 555 -1.18 -9.70 -21.67
C ILE A 555 -0.91 -10.42 -22.98
N ILE A 556 -1.64 -10.03 -24.01
CA ILE A 556 -1.49 -10.61 -25.35
C ILE A 556 -0.84 -9.59 -26.29
N ALA A 557 0.26 -10.00 -26.89
CA ALA A 557 0.84 -9.39 -28.09
C ALA A 557 0.56 -10.29 -29.29
N SER A 558 0.22 -9.71 -30.45
CA SER A 558 -0.18 -10.48 -31.60
C SER A 558 0.56 -10.04 -32.87
N GLU A 559 0.95 -11.05 -33.63
CA GLU A 559 1.49 -10.96 -34.98
C GLU A 559 2.76 -10.11 -35.13
N LEU A 560 3.87 -10.78 -35.33
CA LEU A 560 5.12 -10.17 -35.73
C LEU A 560 5.37 -10.47 -37.23
N GLU A 561 5.93 -9.49 -37.91
CA GLU A 561 6.42 -9.68 -39.26
C GLU A 561 7.61 -10.65 -39.30
N GLU A 562 7.76 -11.36 -40.39
CA GLU A 562 8.88 -12.25 -40.61
C GLU A 562 10.21 -11.52 -40.48
N GLY A 563 11.20 -12.15 -39.90
CA GLY A 563 12.53 -11.58 -39.67
C GLY A 563 12.64 -10.53 -38.59
N THR A 564 11.54 -10.21 -37.85
CA THR A 564 11.55 -9.26 -36.74
C THR A 564 12.46 -9.72 -35.59
N ARG A 565 13.25 -8.78 -35.04
CA ARG A 565 14.12 -9.05 -33.87
C ARG A 565 13.45 -8.62 -32.58
N LEU A 566 13.50 -9.51 -31.59
CA LEU A 566 12.97 -9.28 -30.27
C LEU A 566 13.86 -8.26 -29.48
N ASN A 567 13.23 -7.33 -28.81
CA ASN A 567 13.90 -6.49 -27.82
C ASN A 567 14.01 -7.26 -26.50
N THR A 568 15.17 -7.91 -26.32
CA THR A 568 15.41 -8.78 -25.15
C THR A 568 15.38 -8.01 -23.83
N GLY A 569 15.73 -6.72 -23.83
CA GLY A 569 15.62 -5.84 -22.67
C GLY A 569 14.17 -5.63 -22.25
N MET A 570 13.28 -5.31 -23.20
CA MET A 570 11.85 -5.13 -22.96
C MET A 570 11.19 -6.43 -22.49
N VAL A 571 11.52 -7.57 -23.14
CA VAL A 571 11.01 -8.88 -22.70
C VAL A 571 11.43 -9.20 -21.27
N LYS A 572 12.72 -8.99 -20.94
CA LYS A 572 13.21 -9.21 -19.57
C LYS A 572 12.48 -8.33 -18.56
N GLN A 573 12.25 -7.05 -18.89
CA GLN A 573 11.51 -6.12 -18.03
C GLN A 573 10.07 -6.56 -17.80
N LEU A 574 9.35 -6.93 -18.88
CA LEU A 574 7.94 -7.30 -18.80
C LEU A 574 7.69 -8.67 -18.14
N CYS A 575 8.68 -9.55 -18.17
CA CYS A 575 8.60 -10.87 -17.52
C CYS A 575 9.29 -10.92 -16.15
N SER A 576 9.94 -9.82 -15.71
CA SER A 576 10.60 -9.74 -14.41
C SER A 576 9.60 -9.49 -13.29
N ILE A 577 10.05 -9.73 -12.06
CA ILE A 577 9.38 -9.30 -10.82
C ILE A 577 9.70 -7.84 -10.44
N ASP A 578 10.60 -7.18 -11.18
CA ASP A 578 11.00 -5.81 -10.89
C ASP A 578 9.84 -4.83 -11.16
N PRO A 579 9.65 -3.80 -10.32
CA PRO A 579 8.60 -2.80 -10.52
C PRO A 579 8.69 -2.11 -11.89
N ILE A 580 7.55 -1.93 -12.53
CA ILE A 580 7.43 -1.25 -13.82
C ILE A 580 7.07 0.22 -13.57
N GLU A 581 7.88 1.14 -14.10
CA GLU A 581 7.55 2.56 -14.15
C GLU A 581 6.55 2.84 -15.27
N ALA A 582 5.44 3.47 -14.93
CA ALA A 582 4.37 3.81 -15.85
C ALA A 582 3.87 5.24 -15.63
N GLU A 583 3.23 5.81 -16.66
CA GLU A 583 2.73 7.16 -16.62
C GLU A 583 1.41 7.26 -17.40
N LYS A 584 0.32 7.60 -16.72
CA LYS A 584 -0.94 7.98 -17.41
C LYS A 584 -0.80 9.40 -17.95
N LYS A 585 -1.36 9.64 -19.13
CA LYS A 585 -1.31 10.96 -19.77
C LYS A 585 -1.85 12.05 -18.82
N PHE A 586 -1.03 13.06 -18.54
CA PHE A 586 -1.34 14.17 -17.63
C PHE A 586 -1.53 13.79 -16.15
N LYS A 587 -0.94 12.69 -15.71
CA LYS A 587 -0.88 12.25 -14.30
C LYS A 587 0.56 12.04 -13.90
N ASP A 588 0.82 11.99 -12.59
CA ASP A 588 2.14 11.70 -12.05
C ASP A 588 2.58 10.27 -12.41
N PRO A 589 3.88 10.06 -12.67
CA PRO A 589 4.44 8.71 -12.83
C PRO A 589 4.21 7.89 -11.56
N PHE A 590 3.99 6.59 -11.73
CA PHE A 590 3.86 5.65 -10.64
C PHE A 590 4.57 4.34 -10.94
N HIS A 591 4.88 3.56 -9.90
CA HIS A 591 5.42 2.22 -10.01
C HIS A 591 4.36 1.20 -9.64
N PHE A 592 4.43 0.02 -10.23
CA PHE A 592 3.60 -1.11 -9.84
C PHE A 592 4.34 -2.42 -10.07
N ASP A 593 4.05 -3.41 -9.25
CA ASP A 593 4.59 -4.75 -9.40
C ASP A 593 3.89 -5.48 -10.55
N PRO A 594 4.65 -6.14 -11.45
CA PRO A 594 4.05 -6.93 -12.55
C PRO A 594 3.20 -8.07 -12.00
N SER A 595 2.00 -8.20 -12.54
CA SER A 595 1.02 -9.23 -12.15
C SER A 595 0.62 -10.13 -13.34
N HIS A 596 1.32 -10.03 -14.48
CA HIS A 596 0.86 -10.61 -15.73
C HIS A 596 1.81 -11.66 -16.30
N THR A 597 1.21 -12.61 -17.02
CA THR A 597 1.90 -13.49 -17.96
C THR A 597 1.79 -12.90 -19.35
N LEU A 598 2.94 -12.74 -20.01
CA LEU A 598 3.03 -12.22 -21.38
C LEU A 598 2.91 -13.34 -22.39
N VAL A 599 1.99 -13.21 -23.33
CA VAL A 599 1.77 -14.16 -24.43
C VAL A 599 1.94 -13.45 -25.77
N LEU A 600 2.77 -14.00 -26.62
CA LEU A 600 2.89 -13.62 -28.04
C LEU A 600 2.35 -14.78 -28.89
N TYR A 601 1.27 -14.56 -29.64
CA TYR A 601 0.92 -15.53 -30.69
C TYR A 601 1.35 -15.02 -32.07
N THR A 602 2.06 -15.86 -32.80
CA THR A 602 2.67 -15.47 -34.08
C THR A 602 2.76 -16.65 -35.07
N ASN A 603 2.81 -16.32 -36.36
CA ASN A 603 3.12 -17.27 -37.42
C ASN A 603 4.63 -17.37 -37.68
N HIS A 604 5.41 -16.38 -37.24
CA HIS A 604 6.84 -16.31 -37.44
C HIS A 604 7.54 -16.11 -36.11
N LEU A 605 8.47 -16.99 -35.80
CA LEU A 605 9.27 -16.86 -34.59
C LEU A 605 10.21 -15.64 -34.71
N PRO A 606 10.23 -14.72 -33.72
CA PRO A 606 11.11 -13.56 -33.80
C PRO A 606 12.58 -13.94 -33.61
N LYS A 607 13.50 -13.23 -34.25
CA LYS A 607 14.94 -13.49 -34.09
C LYS A 607 15.39 -13.09 -32.70
N VAL A 608 16.07 -14.02 -31.99
CA VAL A 608 16.68 -13.86 -30.67
C VAL A 608 18.18 -14.11 -30.80
N SER A 609 19.02 -13.42 -30.00
CA SER A 609 20.45 -13.72 -30.03
C SER A 609 20.71 -15.09 -29.40
N ALA A 610 21.40 -15.97 -30.11
CA ALA A 610 21.75 -17.31 -29.62
C ALA A 610 22.51 -17.30 -28.28
N ASN A 611 23.29 -16.24 -28.01
CA ASN A 611 24.13 -16.08 -26.85
C ASN A 611 23.43 -15.34 -25.69
N ASP A 612 22.12 -15.12 -25.72
CA ASP A 612 21.35 -14.49 -24.65
C ASP A 612 20.58 -15.54 -23.82
N ASP A 613 21.33 -16.32 -23.03
CA ASP A 613 20.74 -17.34 -22.14
C ASP A 613 19.71 -16.75 -21.17
N GLY A 614 19.89 -15.49 -20.77
CA GLY A 614 18.93 -14.76 -19.93
C GLY A 614 17.56 -14.59 -20.60
N THR A 615 17.50 -14.44 -21.91
CA THR A 615 16.24 -14.41 -22.67
C THR A 615 15.74 -15.82 -22.94
N TRP A 616 16.61 -16.75 -23.38
CA TRP A 616 16.20 -18.12 -23.71
C TRP A 616 15.51 -18.85 -22.57
N ARG A 617 16.02 -18.70 -21.34
CA ARG A 617 15.40 -19.31 -20.16
C ARG A 617 13.98 -18.76 -19.84
N ARG A 618 13.61 -17.62 -20.44
CA ARG A 618 12.31 -16.99 -20.26
C ARG A 618 11.30 -17.33 -21.34
N LEU A 619 11.70 -18.00 -22.40
CA LEU A 619 10.83 -18.33 -23.52
C LEU A 619 10.25 -19.73 -23.37
N ILE A 620 8.93 -19.83 -23.45
CA ILE A 620 8.21 -21.10 -23.61
C ILE A 620 7.53 -21.07 -24.97
N VAL A 621 7.83 -22.04 -25.83
CA VAL A 621 7.23 -22.16 -27.14
C VAL A 621 6.15 -23.23 -27.13
N ILE A 622 4.90 -22.84 -27.28
CA ILE A 622 3.75 -23.75 -27.36
C ILE A 622 3.39 -23.93 -28.84
N PRO A 623 3.67 -25.10 -29.44
CA PRO A 623 3.37 -25.34 -30.84
C PRO A 623 1.87 -25.64 -31.03
N PHE A 624 1.26 -24.96 -32.00
CA PHE A 624 -0.11 -25.21 -32.49
C PHE A 624 -0.04 -25.93 -33.84
N ASN A 625 -0.05 -27.24 -33.81
CA ASN A 625 0.15 -28.11 -34.99
C ASN A 625 -1.15 -28.51 -35.66
N ALA A 626 -2.30 -28.13 -35.15
CA ALA A 626 -3.59 -28.42 -35.75
C ALA A 626 -3.73 -27.75 -37.12
N LYS A 627 -4.48 -28.42 -38.02
CA LYS A 627 -4.97 -27.84 -39.28
C LYS A 627 -6.48 -27.83 -39.25
N ILE A 628 -7.04 -26.64 -39.02
CA ILE A 628 -8.48 -26.43 -38.95
C ILE A 628 -8.97 -26.02 -40.33
N THR A 629 -9.72 -26.89 -40.99
CA THR A 629 -10.21 -26.69 -42.36
C THR A 629 -11.64 -27.21 -42.54
N GLY A 630 -12.34 -26.74 -43.55
CA GLY A 630 -13.68 -27.21 -43.91
C GLY A 630 -14.74 -26.89 -42.83
N LYS A 631 -15.47 -27.89 -42.36
CA LYS A 631 -16.56 -27.71 -41.37
C LYS A 631 -16.08 -27.30 -39.99
N SER A 632 -14.81 -27.51 -39.68
CA SER A 632 -14.20 -27.13 -38.40
C SER A 632 -13.72 -25.66 -38.39
N ASP A 633 -13.67 -25.01 -39.55
CA ASP A 633 -13.34 -23.59 -39.71
C ASP A 633 -14.60 -22.73 -39.44
N ILE A 634 -14.87 -22.47 -38.20
CA ILE A 634 -16.00 -21.65 -37.73
C ILE A 634 -15.49 -20.19 -37.56
N LYS A 635 -16.11 -19.28 -38.32
CA LYS A 635 -15.79 -17.85 -38.18
C LYS A 635 -16.20 -17.32 -36.81
N ASN A 636 -15.39 -16.42 -36.24
CA ASN A 636 -15.60 -15.85 -34.90
C ASN A 636 -15.74 -16.92 -33.81
N TYR A 637 -14.99 -18.02 -33.93
CA TYR A 637 -15.11 -19.15 -33.00
C TYR A 637 -14.75 -18.77 -31.54
N ALA A 638 -13.91 -17.79 -31.36
CA ALA A 638 -13.62 -17.27 -30.02
C ALA A 638 -14.88 -16.65 -29.33
N ASP A 639 -15.71 -15.94 -30.11
CA ASP A 639 -16.97 -15.39 -29.63
C ASP A 639 -17.96 -16.50 -29.28
N TYR A 640 -18.07 -17.49 -30.19
CA TYR A 640 -18.92 -18.65 -29.99
C TYR A 640 -18.53 -19.45 -28.75
N LEU A 641 -17.24 -19.68 -28.50
CA LEU A 641 -16.75 -20.35 -27.30
C LEU A 641 -17.04 -19.55 -26.04
N PHE A 642 -16.81 -18.25 -26.08
CA PHE A 642 -17.12 -17.37 -24.96
C PHE A 642 -18.59 -17.42 -24.56
N GLU A 643 -19.51 -17.32 -25.53
CA GLU A 643 -20.96 -17.30 -25.28
C GLU A 643 -21.51 -18.66 -24.80
N ASN A 644 -20.96 -19.76 -25.35
CA ASN A 644 -21.51 -21.10 -25.14
C ASN A 644 -20.74 -21.95 -24.14
N ALA A 645 -19.50 -21.60 -23.84
CA ALA A 645 -18.63 -22.35 -22.91
C ALA A 645 -17.89 -21.46 -21.89
N GLY A 646 -18.10 -20.14 -21.88
CA GLY A 646 -17.40 -19.21 -20.98
C GLY A 646 -17.35 -19.67 -19.51
N PRO A 647 -18.46 -20.05 -18.88
CA PRO A 647 -18.46 -20.54 -17.50
C PRO A 647 -17.57 -21.76 -17.27
N SER A 648 -17.58 -22.74 -18.17
CA SER A 648 -16.73 -23.94 -18.02
C SER A 648 -15.25 -23.65 -18.33
N ILE A 649 -14.97 -22.66 -19.19
CA ILE A 649 -13.60 -22.17 -19.43
C ILE A 649 -13.07 -21.49 -18.17
N MET A 650 -13.88 -20.68 -17.47
CA MET A 650 -13.50 -20.07 -16.20
C MET A 650 -13.25 -21.13 -15.11
N THR A 651 -14.11 -22.14 -15.01
CA THR A 651 -13.87 -23.31 -14.13
C THR A 651 -12.52 -23.95 -14.44
N TRP A 652 -12.22 -24.23 -15.72
CA TRP A 652 -10.98 -24.84 -16.18
C TRP A 652 -9.74 -23.97 -15.85
N ILE A 653 -9.88 -22.62 -15.91
CA ILE A 653 -8.83 -21.68 -15.51
C ILE A 653 -8.57 -21.74 -14.01
N ILE A 654 -9.61 -21.71 -13.17
CA ILE A 654 -9.49 -21.76 -11.70
C ILE A 654 -8.88 -23.11 -11.27
N GLU A 655 -9.32 -24.22 -11.87
CA GLU A 655 -8.72 -25.55 -11.64
C GLU A 655 -7.23 -25.57 -12.03
N GLY A 656 -6.87 -24.92 -13.15
CA GLY A 656 -5.49 -24.77 -13.58
C GLY A 656 -4.67 -23.93 -12.63
N ALA A 657 -5.23 -22.84 -12.07
CA ALA A 657 -4.60 -22.00 -11.07
C ALA A 657 -4.29 -22.80 -9.79
N LYS A 658 -5.28 -23.54 -9.29
CA LYS A 658 -5.11 -24.42 -8.14
C LYS A 658 -4.00 -25.46 -8.37
N LYS A 659 -3.98 -26.12 -9.54
CA LYS A 659 -2.92 -27.05 -9.92
C LYS A 659 -1.53 -26.39 -9.91
N ALA A 660 -1.44 -25.17 -10.48
CA ALA A 660 -0.17 -24.42 -10.53
C ALA A 660 0.32 -24.04 -9.14
N ILE A 661 -0.56 -23.57 -8.26
CA ILE A 661 -0.25 -23.23 -6.86
C ILE A 661 0.20 -24.46 -6.09
N ASP A 662 -0.54 -25.57 -6.16
CA ASP A 662 -0.21 -26.84 -5.46
C ASP A 662 1.15 -27.41 -5.86
N LYS A 663 1.57 -27.17 -7.12
CA LYS A 663 2.90 -27.57 -7.63
C LYS A 663 4.00 -26.55 -7.30
N GLY A 664 3.70 -25.46 -6.61
CA GLY A 664 4.64 -24.36 -6.33
C GLY A 664 5.18 -23.74 -7.62
N TYR A 665 4.33 -23.63 -8.66
CA TYR A 665 4.65 -23.09 -9.98
C TYR A 665 5.80 -23.80 -10.73
N LYS A 666 6.01 -25.08 -10.42
CA LYS A 666 6.99 -25.92 -11.09
C LYS A 666 6.27 -26.83 -12.10
N PHE A 667 6.37 -26.48 -13.35
CA PHE A 667 5.72 -27.21 -14.42
C PHE A 667 6.66 -28.25 -15.03
N LYS A 668 6.13 -29.45 -15.28
CA LYS A 668 6.85 -30.45 -16.05
C LYS A 668 6.66 -30.16 -17.53
N GLU A 669 7.70 -29.69 -18.20
CA GLU A 669 7.66 -29.36 -19.62
C GLU A 669 7.42 -30.62 -20.48
N PRO A 670 6.36 -30.64 -21.32
CA PRO A 670 6.16 -31.73 -22.27
C PRO A 670 7.29 -31.80 -23.30
N LYS A 671 7.59 -32.99 -23.80
CA LYS A 671 8.63 -33.17 -24.81
C LYS A 671 8.39 -32.28 -26.04
N LEU A 672 7.14 -32.13 -26.49
CA LEU A 672 6.78 -31.32 -27.64
C LEU A 672 7.17 -29.83 -27.47
N VAL A 673 7.05 -29.30 -26.25
CA VAL A 673 7.45 -27.93 -25.91
C VAL A 673 8.97 -27.81 -25.82
N ALA A 674 9.64 -28.77 -25.18
CA ALA A 674 11.09 -28.83 -25.13
C ALA A 674 11.72 -28.94 -26.52
N ASP A 675 11.19 -29.80 -27.37
CA ASP A 675 11.65 -29.94 -28.77
C ASP A 675 11.45 -28.64 -29.58
N ALA A 676 10.32 -27.94 -29.37
CA ALA A 676 10.03 -26.69 -30.07
C ALA A 676 10.99 -25.56 -29.66
N ILE A 677 11.32 -25.40 -28.37
CA ILE A 677 12.28 -24.39 -27.93
C ILE A 677 13.71 -24.70 -28.40
N ASN A 678 14.09 -25.98 -28.39
CA ASN A 678 15.40 -26.41 -28.91
C ASN A 678 15.54 -26.12 -30.41
N ALA A 679 14.57 -26.51 -31.21
CA ALA A 679 14.55 -26.20 -32.65
C ALA A 679 14.62 -24.68 -32.89
N TYR A 680 13.88 -23.90 -32.12
CA TYR A 680 13.91 -22.44 -32.22
C TYR A 680 15.27 -21.86 -31.87
N ARG A 681 15.97 -22.41 -30.86
CA ARG A 681 17.31 -22.02 -30.46
C ARG A 681 18.34 -22.38 -31.54
N GLU A 682 18.25 -23.58 -32.11
CA GLU A 682 19.09 -24.03 -33.23
C GLU A 682 18.92 -23.14 -34.46
N GLU A 683 17.68 -22.79 -34.86
CA GLU A 683 17.39 -21.88 -35.97
C GLU A 683 17.98 -20.47 -35.75
N ASN A 684 18.16 -20.02 -34.49
CA ASN A 684 18.76 -18.74 -34.15
C ASN A 684 20.27 -18.81 -33.90
N ASP A 685 20.90 -20.00 -33.95
CA ASP A 685 22.34 -20.18 -33.77
C ASP A 685 23.09 -19.92 -35.09
N TRP A 686 23.03 -18.69 -35.52
CA TRP A 686 23.73 -18.21 -36.73
C TRP A 686 25.23 -18.51 -36.68
N LEU A 687 25.86 -18.60 -35.50
CA LEU A 687 27.30 -18.87 -35.40
C LEU A 687 27.57 -20.36 -35.55
N GLY A 688 26.77 -21.22 -34.90
CA GLY A 688 26.85 -22.65 -35.06
C GLY A 688 26.66 -23.06 -36.51
N GLN A 689 25.61 -22.54 -37.17
CA GLN A 689 25.37 -22.75 -38.60
C GLN A 689 26.55 -22.30 -39.47
N PHE A 690 27.05 -21.07 -39.25
CA PHE A 690 28.24 -20.60 -39.99
C PHE A 690 29.46 -21.49 -39.76
N VAL A 691 29.70 -21.95 -38.53
CA VAL A 691 30.83 -22.82 -38.22
C VAL A 691 30.62 -24.19 -38.87
N GLU A 692 29.41 -24.76 -38.82
CA GLU A 692 29.08 -26.05 -39.44
C GLU A 692 29.22 -26.01 -40.95
N ASP A 693 28.71 -24.97 -41.61
CA ASP A 693 28.70 -24.83 -43.04
C ASP A 693 30.08 -24.48 -43.63
N HIS A 694 30.84 -23.63 -42.96
CA HIS A 694 32.01 -22.99 -43.53
C HIS A 694 33.33 -23.31 -42.81
N CYS A 695 33.31 -23.99 -41.67
CA CYS A 695 34.51 -24.23 -40.88
C CYS A 695 34.67 -25.71 -40.48
N ASP A 696 35.93 -26.15 -40.35
CA ASP A 696 36.30 -27.36 -39.63
C ASP A 696 36.71 -26.98 -38.20
N VAL A 697 36.26 -27.74 -37.22
CA VAL A 697 36.58 -27.53 -35.78
C VAL A 697 37.59 -28.55 -35.30
N GLY A 698 38.66 -28.11 -34.66
CA GLY A 698 39.69 -28.99 -34.13
C GLY A 698 40.76 -28.22 -33.33
N ALA A 699 41.26 -28.81 -32.27
CA ALA A 699 42.16 -28.16 -31.33
C ALA A 699 43.48 -27.64 -31.99
N SER A 700 43.87 -28.25 -33.12
CA SER A 700 45.08 -27.86 -33.88
C SER A 700 44.84 -26.84 -34.97
N TYR A 701 43.57 -26.46 -35.22
CA TYR A 701 43.20 -25.59 -36.32
C TYR A 701 43.30 -24.13 -35.93
N GLU A 702 43.69 -23.29 -36.90
CA GLU A 702 43.75 -21.84 -36.75
C GLU A 702 43.32 -21.15 -38.03
N ALA A 703 42.67 -20.00 -37.88
CA ALA A 703 42.30 -19.17 -39.03
C ALA A 703 42.57 -17.70 -38.71
N LYS A 704 42.89 -16.91 -39.77
CA LYS A 704 42.99 -15.46 -39.60
C LYS A 704 41.65 -14.84 -39.29
N SER A 705 41.59 -14.02 -38.26
CA SER A 705 40.37 -13.34 -37.83
C SER A 705 39.67 -12.58 -38.98
N SER A 706 40.46 -11.90 -39.85
CA SER A 706 39.93 -11.15 -40.98
C SER A 706 39.30 -12.03 -42.05
N GLU A 707 39.92 -13.18 -42.34
CA GLU A 707 39.40 -14.13 -43.35
C GLU A 707 38.07 -14.77 -42.87
N LEU A 708 38.03 -15.15 -41.60
CA LEU A 708 36.81 -15.68 -41.00
C LEU A 708 35.63 -14.67 -41.03
N TYR A 709 35.91 -13.40 -40.70
CA TYR A 709 34.86 -12.38 -40.75
C TYR A 709 34.41 -12.09 -42.21
N GLN A 710 35.32 -12.10 -43.17
CA GLN A 710 34.97 -11.93 -44.57
C GLN A 710 34.12 -13.09 -45.10
N ALA A 711 34.44 -14.34 -44.75
CA ALA A 711 33.65 -15.51 -45.09
C ALA A 711 32.24 -15.43 -44.47
N TYR A 712 32.16 -15.09 -43.18
CA TYR A 712 30.89 -14.83 -42.50
C TYR A 712 30.07 -13.75 -43.20
N ARG A 713 30.68 -12.60 -43.51
CA ARG A 713 30.03 -11.51 -44.21
C ARG A 713 29.51 -11.92 -45.57
N ALA A 714 30.32 -12.68 -46.35
CA ALA A 714 29.92 -13.19 -47.65
C ALA A 714 28.73 -14.14 -47.55
N SER A 715 28.75 -15.08 -46.60
CA SER A 715 27.62 -15.99 -46.33
C SER A 715 26.34 -15.24 -45.98
N CYS A 716 26.40 -14.27 -45.08
CA CYS A 716 25.23 -13.44 -44.72
C CYS A 716 24.65 -12.68 -45.93
N LEU A 717 25.50 -12.12 -46.78
CA LEU A 717 25.06 -11.38 -47.98
C LEU A 717 24.41 -12.30 -49.02
N LEU A 718 24.93 -13.51 -49.19
CA LEU A 718 24.36 -14.52 -50.10
C LEU A 718 22.99 -14.99 -49.62
N ASN A 719 22.83 -15.15 -48.31
CA ASN A 719 21.58 -15.65 -47.72
C ASN A 719 20.58 -14.53 -47.35
N GLY A 720 20.92 -13.24 -47.65
CA GLY A 720 20.06 -12.11 -47.29
C GLY A 720 19.98 -11.83 -45.79
N GLU A 721 20.98 -12.29 -45.01
CA GLU A 721 21.01 -12.19 -43.57
C GLU A 721 21.68 -10.90 -43.06
N TYR A 722 21.39 -10.53 -41.81
CA TYR A 722 22.02 -9.38 -41.18
C TYR A 722 23.49 -9.64 -40.86
N VAL A 723 24.37 -8.83 -41.39
CA VAL A 723 25.81 -8.87 -41.10
C VAL A 723 26.09 -8.21 -39.73
N ARG A 724 26.51 -8.99 -38.74
CA ARG A 724 26.88 -8.50 -37.43
C ARG A 724 28.20 -7.75 -37.47
N SER A 725 28.42 -6.88 -36.47
CA SER A 725 29.67 -6.16 -36.31
C SER A 725 30.86 -7.11 -36.07
N THR A 726 32.08 -6.68 -36.39
CA THR A 726 33.30 -7.44 -36.05
C THR A 726 33.44 -7.71 -34.56
N THR A 727 32.98 -6.78 -33.72
CA THR A 727 33.01 -6.92 -32.24
C THR A 727 32.07 -8.04 -31.80
N ASP A 728 30.84 -8.08 -32.33
CA ASP A 728 29.85 -9.09 -31.97
C ASP A 728 30.28 -10.48 -32.50
N PHE A 729 30.80 -10.54 -33.75
CA PHE A 729 31.26 -11.78 -34.32
C PHE A 729 32.38 -12.44 -33.51
N TYR A 730 33.44 -11.68 -33.20
CA TYR A 730 34.55 -12.23 -32.41
C TYR A 730 34.18 -12.49 -30.96
N GLY A 731 33.35 -11.66 -30.36
CA GLY A 731 32.84 -11.89 -29.01
C GLY A 731 31.98 -13.16 -28.91
N SER A 732 31.24 -13.49 -29.98
CA SER A 732 30.47 -14.74 -30.05
C SER A 732 31.36 -15.97 -30.24
N LEU A 733 32.42 -15.88 -31.06
CA LEU A 733 33.42 -16.94 -31.17
C LEU A 733 34.14 -17.22 -29.86
N GLU A 734 34.53 -16.18 -29.11
CA GLU A 734 35.16 -16.32 -27.78
C GLU A 734 34.22 -17.00 -26.78
N LYS A 735 32.94 -16.63 -26.78
CA LYS A 735 31.91 -17.29 -25.95
C LYS A 735 31.65 -18.74 -26.33
N ALA A 736 31.77 -19.06 -27.62
CA ALA A 736 31.68 -20.43 -28.12
C ALA A 736 32.94 -21.30 -27.83
N GLY A 737 33.93 -20.73 -27.13
CA GLY A 737 35.14 -21.43 -26.69
C GLY A 737 36.33 -21.32 -27.62
N PHE A 738 36.22 -20.58 -28.73
CA PHE A 738 37.37 -20.31 -29.60
C PHE A 738 38.20 -19.20 -29.06
N THR A 739 39.54 -19.36 -29.01
CA THR A 739 40.47 -18.36 -28.44
C THR A 739 41.08 -17.48 -29.51
N ARG A 740 41.16 -16.19 -29.22
CA ARG A 740 41.77 -15.21 -30.09
C ARG A 740 43.16 -14.82 -29.60
N ARG A 741 44.17 -14.99 -30.43
CA ARG A 741 45.57 -14.61 -30.09
C ARG A 741 46.18 -13.70 -31.14
N ARG A 742 47.17 -12.92 -30.77
CA ARG A 742 47.96 -12.10 -31.67
C ARG A 742 49.24 -12.83 -32.02
N THR A 743 49.51 -13.03 -33.31
CA THR A 743 50.74 -13.62 -33.85
C THR A 743 51.50 -12.61 -34.69
N ARG A 744 52.65 -12.98 -35.22
CA ARG A 744 53.41 -12.14 -36.15
C ARG A 744 52.67 -11.90 -37.48
N ASP A 745 51.84 -12.85 -37.89
CA ASP A 745 51.00 -12.83 -39.14
C ASP A 745 49.63 -12.19 -38.96
N GLY A 746 49.37 -11.61 -37.78
CA GLY A 746 48.08 -10.97 -37.49
C GLY A 746 47.34 -11.56 -36.28
N ARG A 747 46.00 -11.28 -36.22
CA ARG A 747 45.13 -11.87 -35.18
C ARG A 747 44.57 -13.20 -35.71
N MET A 748 44.78 -14.28 -34.95
CA MET A 748 44.34 -15.63 -35.27
C MET A 748 43.23 -16.06 -34.28
N ILE A 749 42.32 -16.87 -34.76
CA ILE A 749 41.34 -17.64 -33.99
C ILE A 749 41.79 -19.10 -33.94
N GLN A 750 41.93 -19.65 -32.76
CA GLN A 750 42.30 -21.05 -32.50
C GLN A 750 41.05 -21.91 -32.32
N GLY A 751 41.12 -23.17 -32.74
CA GLY A 751 40.09 -24.15 -32.59
C GLY A 751 39.24 -24.34 -33.85
N LEU A 752 39.43 -23.53 -34.88
CA LEU A 752 38.70 -23.69 -36.15
C LEU A 752 39.54 -23.22 -37.35
N ARG A 753 39.17 -23.72 -38.57
CA ARG A 753 39.71 -23.23 -39.87
C ARG A 753 38.55 -23.16 -40.88
N LEU A 754 38.67 -22.34 -41.89
CA LEU A 754 37.76 -22.35 -43.03
C LEU A 754 37.92 -23.64 -43.83
N LYS A 755 36.82 -24.27 -44.29
CA LYS A 755 36.80 -25.39 -45.20
C LYS A 755 37.50 -24.99 -46.49
N SER A 756 38.40 -25.84 -47.01
CA SER A 756 39.06 -25.61 -48.29
C SER A 756 38.07 -25.87 -49.42
N GLY A 757 37.98 -25.00 -50.41
CA GLY A 757 37.04 -25.10 -51.53
C GLY A 757 37.14 -26.34 -52.44
N GLN A 758 37.90 -27.38 -52.03
CA GLN A 758 37.98 -28.69 -52.67
C GLN A 758 36.95 -29.72 -52.16
N ASP A 759 36.32 -29.46 -50.98
CA ASP A 759 35.36 -30.38 -50.35
C ASP A 759 33.89 -30.18 -50.89
N PHE A 760 33.67 -29.27 -51.86
CA PHE A 760 32.37 -29.06 -52.48
C PHE A 760 32.14 -29.90 -53.75
N MET A 761 33.00 -30.88 -54.06
CA MET A 761 32.89 -31.75 -55.21
C MET A 761 32.86 -33.26 -54.88
N GLU A 762 32.46 -33.64 -53.69
CA GLU A 762 32.07 -35.04 -53.39
C GLU A 762 30.59 -35.17 -53.04
#